data_2c7f2e76423aa94207b88f996c5295a5
#
_entry.id   2c7f2e76423aa94207b88f996c5295a5
#
_cell.length_a   1.000
_cell.length_b   1.000
_cell.length_c   1.000
_cell.angle_alpha   90.00
_cell.angle_beta   90.00
_cell.angle_gamma   90.00
#
_symmetry.space_group_name_H-M   'P 1'
#
loop_
_entity.id
_entity.type
_entity.pdbx_description
1 polymer ?
#
loop_
_entity_poly.entity_id
_entity_poly.type
_entity_poly.pdbx_seq_one_letter_code
_entity_poly.pdbx_strand_id
1 'polypeptide(L)'
;MLLPKQSRNCVTGLAAACSLLLIACSPEEVRQVNLIPKPEQMTMTGGTFTVDSLALFGGQSSRNIKTVIDEAWSGNPEGYQLDVTPGGIDLRAGSPDGLFYGMQTLRQLYAGGEVPCVSIRDNPRFGYRGLHLDVSRHFFSKEEVMKLLDVMSFYKLNTLHMHLTDAGGWRIEIDKYPKLTSETAFRTESDWRKWWDGRDRKYLPEGTPGAYGGYYTKEDIREIVKHAASKHINIIPEIEFPGHSEEVLMAYPELSCSGKPYQNGDFCIGNELSFTFMEDVLAEVIDLFPSEYIHVGGDEAGKSAWKKCPKCQALMKEKGMKNVDELQSYMIHRAEEFLNSKDRKLIGWDEILEGGLAPEATVMSWRGEDGGIKSARMGHDVVMTPGNYMYLDFYQADPKTQPYAIGGYTPIKKVYSYDPVPADSLTAEECRHILGVQANTWTEYIQTPEHLEYMMFPRALAVAEIGWTSQELRTWEDFKPRMNAHISKLQGMGIRTFTLSDELEVTMQVDTAGREIEVILDAEKYPAEIRYTTDGSVPVASSALYAGPITVQDSAHIKAAIFRDGVLQGTPTEKKVDYHRAINKPIHYNSKLYEGYMAGGTNALLDGYRGGLTYLDGRWQGYLDDLDCVIDMEEETDIHKVSIRFMQLIGPGVFQPGQVELLTSEDGENFISRGIVPTTVPADDPDLLFQEYTFDGNWKTRYIRLKAPRANPGFIFADEIVVW
;
A
#
# COMPACT_ATOMS: atom_id res chain seq x y z
N MET A 1 -77.94 47.85 31.52
CA MET A 1 -78.97 47.60 32.49
C MET A 1 -78.45 46.55 33.48
N LEU A 2 -78.19 47.00 34.70
CA LEU A 2 -78.15 46.30 36.00
C LEU A 2 -77.19 45.13 36.22
N LEU A 3 -76.13 45.42 36.97
CA LEU A 3 -75.53 44.58 38.02
C LEU A 3 -76.57 44.09 39.02
N PRO A 4 -76.34 43.07 39.93
CA PRO A 4 -75.44 43.20 41.06
C PRO A 4 -74.67 41.94 41.50
N LYS A 5 -73.49 42.10 42.07
CA LYS A 5 -72.99 42.09 43.45
C LYS A 5 -73.06 40.76 44.25
N GLN A 6 -71.85 40.40 44.73
CA GLN A 6 -71.40 39.87 46.04
C GLN A 6 -71.60 38.35 46.29
N SER A 7 -70.63 37.63 46.91
CA SER A 7 -69.98 37.87 48.22
C SER A 7 -68.76 36.90 48.38
N ARG A 8 -67.87 37.31 49.28
CA ARG A 8 -66.67 36.72 49.86
C ARG A 8 -66.89 35.34 50.49
N ASN A 9 -65.88 34.46 50.43
CA ASN A 9 -65.36 33.83 51.66
C ASN A 9 -63.93 33.32 51.45
N CYS A 10 -63.04 33.70 52.38
CA CYS A 10 -61.67 33.20 52.54
C CYS A 10 -61.68 31.77 53.10
N VAL A 11 -60.80 30.89 52.51
CA VAL A 11 -60.28 29.77 53.27
C VAL A 11 -58.79 29.67 52.93
N THR A 12 -57.97 29.87 53.96
CA THR A 12 -56.53 29.67 53.96
C THR A 12 -56.20 28.18 53.87
N GLY A 13 -55.45 27.77 52.88
CA GLY A 13 -54.86 26.42 52.76
C GLY A 13 -53.39 26.55 52.48
N LEU A 14 -52.51 26.15 53.39
CA LEU A 14 -51.07 25.97 53.22
C LEU A 14 -50.80 24.94 52.10
N ALA A 15 -50.23 25.36 51.00
CA ALA A 15 -49.62 24.48 50.01
C ALA A 15 -48.11 24.43 50.26
N ALA A 16 -47.61 23.31 50.76
CA ALA A 16 -46.20 23.02 50.86
C ALA A 16 -45.65 22.81 49.42
N ALA A 17 -44.77 23.71 48.98
CA ALA A 17 -43.99 23.57 47.71
C ALA A 17 -42.92 22.51 47.89
N CYS A 18 -43.13 21.28 47.39
CA CYS A 18 -42.07 20.31 47.09
C CYS A 18 -41.35 20.76 45.84
N SER A 19 -40.22 21.44 46.01
CA SER A 19 -39.26 21.66 44.90
C SER A 19 -38.60 20.35 44.58
N LEU A 20 -39.08 19.63 43.55
CA LEU A 20 -38.33 18.57 42.89
C LEU A 20 -37.15 19.22 42.16
N LEU A 21 -35.98 19.12 42.76
CA LEU A 21 -34.69 19.29 42.04
C LEU A 21 -34.59 18.16 40.99
N LEU A 22 -35.02 18.42 39.78
CA LEU A 22 -34.59 17.68 38.63
C LEU A 22 -33.09 17.97 38.45
N ILE A 23 -32.24 17.08 39.00
CA ILE A 23 -30.86 17.00 38.61
C ILE A 23 -30.90 16.54 37.14
N ALA A 24 -30.77 17.48 36.21
CA ALA A 24 -30.48 17.19 34.82
C ALA A 24 -29.09 16.57 34.84
N CYS A 25 -29.00 15.23 34.79
CA CYS A 25 -27.79 14.57 34.33
C CYS A 25 -27.56 15.09 32.91
N SER A 26 -26.59 15.96 32.73
CA SER A 26 -25.98 16.20 31.44
C SER A 26 -25.57 14.83 30.91
N PRO A 27 -25.86 14.44 29.66
CA PRO A 27 -25.28 13.24 29.11
C PRO A 27 -23.76 13.41 29.21
N GLU A 28 -23.10 12.54 29.98
CA GLU A 28 -21.64 12.45 29.95
C GLU A 28 -21.27 12.34 28.47
N GLU A 29 -20.48 13.29 27.96
CA GLU A 29 -19.92 13.18 26.62
C GLU A 29 -19.17 11.87 26.60
N VAL A 30 -19.67 10.88 25.85
CA VAL A 30 -19.00 9.61 25.65
C VAL A 30 -17.70 9.92 24.95
N ARG A 31 -16.60 9.89 25.71
CA ARG A 31 -15.26 10.18 25.20
C ARG A 31 -15.00 9.24 24.03
N GLN A 32 -14.81 9.77 22.84
CA GLN A 32 -14.52 8.97 21.65
C GLN A 32 -13.18 8.28 21.85
N VAL A 33 -13.19 6.95 21.81
CA VAL A 33 -12.00 6.11 21.94
C VAL A 33 -11.45 5.80 20.55
N ASN A 34 -10.22 6.24 20.31
CA ASN A 34 -9.55 6.04 19.04
C ASN A 34 -8.49 4.94 19.21
N LEU A 35 -8.82 3.69 18.91
CA LEU A 35 -7.91 2.54 18.90
C LEU A 35 -7.56 2.13 17.47
N ILE A 36 -6.30 1.86 17.22
CA ILE A 36 -5.80 1.23 15.99
C ILE A 36 -4.81 0.13 16.39
N PRO A 37 -5.04 -1.11 15.97
CA PRO A 37 -6.20 -1.66 15.25
C PRO A 37 -7.51 -1.57 16.04
N LYS A 38 -8.65 -1.56 15.33
CA LYS A 38 -9.99 -1.62 15.94
C LYS A 38 -10.20 -2.99 16.56
N PRO A 39 -10.59 -3.07 17.84
CA PRO A 39 -10.85 -4.35 18.51
C PRO A 39 -12.12 -5.03 17.99
N GLU A 40 -12.17 -6.35 18.12
CA GLU A 40 -13.32 -7.19 17.73
C GLU A 40 -14.59 -6.77 18.45
N GLN A 41 -14.50 -6.56 19.77
CA GLN A 41 -15.62 -6.13 20.61
C GLN A 41 -15.16 -5.09 21.61
N MET A 42 -15.90 -4.00 21.71
CA MET A 42 -15.65 -2.92 22.67
C MET A 42 -16.96 -2.33 23.18
N THR A 43 -17.07 -2.21 24.49
CA THR A 43 -18.22 -1.58 25.15
C THR A 43 -17.73 -0.57 26.18
N MET A 44 -18.14 0.69 26.01
CA MET A 44 -17.88 1.74 27.02
C MET A 44 -18.80 1.54 28.24
N THR A 45 -18.20 1.50 29.42
CA THR A 45 -18.97 1.24 30.66
C THR A 45 -19.19 2.50 31.51
N GLY A 46 -18.67 3.65 31.04
CA GLY A 46 -18.80 4.97 31.71
C GLY A 46 -17.80 5.18 32.85
N GLY A 47 -17.35 6.43 33.00
CA GLY A 47 -16.33 6.82 33.98
C GLY A 47 -14.87 6.58 33.48
N THR A 48 -13.91 6.92 34.36
CA THR A 48 -12.48 6.78 34.12
C THR A 48 -11.79 6.09 35.31
N PHE A 49 -10.62 5.51 35.04
CA PHE A 49 -9.71 5.00 36.03
C PHE A 49 -8.39 5.77 35.97
N THR A 50 -7.95 6.32 37.13
CA THR A 50 -6.66 7.02 37.24
C THR A 50 -5.53 6.01 37.35
N VAL A 51 -4.52 6.12 36.48
CA VAL A 51 -3.37 5.20 36.45
C VAL A 51 -2.06 5.98 36.30
N ASP A 52 -1.02 5.53 37.03
CA ASP A 52 0.32 6.08 36.87
C ASP A 52 0.92 5.64 35.52
N SER A 53 1.47 6.61 34.77
CA SER A 53 2.17 6.33 33.51
C SER A 53 3.34 5.36 33.68
N LEU A 54 4.02 5.38 34.81
CA LEU A 54 5.13 4.43 35.10
C LEU A 54 4.65 2.98 35.16
N ALA A 55 3.40 2.72 35.54
CA ALA A 55 2.82 1.38 35.54
C ALA A 55 2.53 0.88 34.11
N LEU A 56 2.26 1.79 33.16
CA LEU A 56 1.94 1.44 31.78
C LEU A 56 3.18 1.41 30.88
N PHE A 57 4.12 2.32 31.06
CA PHE A 57 5.27 2.54 30.19
C PHE A 57 6.61 2.22 30.85
N GLY A 58 6.70 2.30 32.16
CA GLY A 58 7.94 2.11 32.94
C GLY A 58 8.18 0.69 33.46
N GLY A 59 7.29 -0.25 33.19
CA GLY A 59 7.41 -1.64 33.65
C GLY A 59 7.27 -1.83 35.17
N GLN A 60 6.77 -0.82 35.90
CA GLN A 60 6.49 -0.94 37.33
C GLN A 60 5.19 -1.70 37.58
N SER A 61 5.19 -2.64 38.53
CA SER A 61 3.97 -3.33 38.91
C SER A 61 3.02 -2.37 39.65
N SER A 62 1.74 -2.39 39.28
CA SER A 62 0.68 -1.68 39.99
C SER A 62 -0.30 -2.68 40.58
N ARG A 63 -0.70 -2.47 41.85
CA ARG A 63 -1.72 -3.32 42.52
C ARG A 63 -3.09 -3.24 41.84
N ASN A 64 -3.32 -2.18 41.06
CA ASN A 64 -4.59 -1.91 40.41
C ASN A 64 -4.62 -2.38 38.95
N ILE A 65 -3.50 -2.93 38.44
CA ILE A 65 -3.45 -3.57 37.12
C ILE A 65 -3.15 -5.05 37.36
N LYS A 66 -4.16 -5.86 37.14
CA LYS A 66 -4.05 -7.32 37.28
C LYS A 66 -3.92 -7.95 35.91
N THR A 67 -2.84 -8.72 35.69
CA THR A 67 -2.59 -9.50 34.48
C THR A 67 -2.67 -10.97 34.80
N VAL A 68 -3.35 -11.76 33.94
CA VAL A 68 -3.55 -13.20 34.15
C VAL A 68 -3.36 -13.93 32.83
N ILE A 69 -2.47 -14.94 32.81
CA ILE A 69 -2.48 -15.98 31.77
C ILE A 69 -3.51 -17.02 32.19
N ASP A 70 -4.56 -17.18 31.39
CA ASP A 70 -5.67 -18.08 31.66
C ASP A 70 -5.43 -19.40 30.90
N GLU A 71 -5.10 -20.46 31.65
CA GLU A 71 -4.84 -21.80 31.08
C GLU A 71 -6.10 -22.41 30.44
N ALA A 72 -7.30 -21.90 30.77
CA ALA A 72 -8.57 -22.31 30.18
C ALA A 72 -8.94 -21.51 28.91
N TRP A 73 -8.04 -20.64 28.44
CA TRP A 73 -8.27 -19.84 27.24
C TRP A 73 -8.42 -20.71 26.00
N SER A 74 -9.58 -20.67 25.38
CA SER A 74 -9.92 -21.49 24.19
C SER A 74 -9.85 -20.75 22.87
N GLY A 75 -9.47 -19.46 22.90
CA GLY A 75 -9.37 -18.61 21.72
C GLY A 75 -7.97 -18.56 21.10
N ASN A 76 -7.78 -17.63 20.17
CA ASN A 76 -6.47 -17.35 19.59
C ASN A 76 -5.46 -17.01 20.71
N PRO A 77 -4.24 -17.58 20.72
CA PRO A 77 -3.23 -17.31 21.75
C PRO A 77 -2.82 -15.84 21.84
N GLU A 78 -2.87 -15.08 20.75
CA GLU A 78 -2.63 -13.63 20.73
C GLU A 78 -3.84 -12.80 21.22
N GLY A 79 -5.00 -13.44 21.45
CA GLY A 79 -6.22 -12.79 21.91
C GLY A 79 -6.17 -12.42 23.39
N TYR A 80 -6.98 -11.42 23.79
CA TYR A 80 -7.06 -10.95 25.16
C TYR A 80 -8.47 -10.43 25.52
N GLN A 81 -8.72 -10.32 26.83
CA GLN A 81 -9.84 -9.60 27.41
C GLN A 81 -9.28 -8.51 28.34
N LEU A 82 -9.74 -7.28 28.17
CA LEU A 82 -9.37 -6.11 28.95
C LEU A 82 -10.60 -5.46 29.54
N ASP A 83 -10.71 -5.46 30.86
CA ASP A 83 -11.77 -4.79 31.60
C ASP A 83 -11.19 -3.65 32.45
N VAL A 84 -11.57 -2.41 32.15
CA VAL A 84 -11.24 -1.22 32.92
C VAL A 84 -12.48 -0.75 33.65
N THR A 85 -12.37 -0.69 34.99
CA THR A 85 -13.43 -0.26 35.90
C THR A 85 -12.92 0.88 36.80
N PRO A 86 -13.79 1.63 37.50
CA PRO A 86 -13.32 2.62 38.48
C PRO A 86 -12.45 2.02 39.61
N GLY A 87 -12.50 0.70 39.82
CA GLY A 87 -11.75 -0.01 40.86
C GLY A 87 -10.39 -0.55 40.38
N GLY A 88 -10.13 -0.61 39.08
CA GLY A 88 -8.89 -1.16 38.54
C GLY A 88 -9.02 -1.74 37.15
N ILE A 89 -7.93 -2.35 36.70
CA ILE A 89 -7.77 -2.94 35.37
C ILE A 89 -7.53 -4.44 35.52
N ASP A 90 -8.31 -5.26 34.82
CA ASP A 90 -8.15 -6.71 34.72
C ASP A 90 -7.85 -7.06 33.26
N LEU A 91 -6.68 -7.63 32.99
CA LEU A 91 -6.22 -8.05 31.66
C LEU A 91 -5.94 -9.53 31.67
N ARG A 92 -6.65 -10.29 30.84
CA ARG A 92 -6.52 -11.76 30.70
C ARG A 92 -6.19 -12.14 29.27
N ALA A 93 -5.37 -13.14 29.10
CA ALA A 93 -5.03 -13.71 27.78
C ALA A 93 -4.60 -15.17 27.90
N GLY A 94 -4.56 -15.89 26.78
CA GLY A 94 -4.11 -17.27 26.73
C GLY A 94 -2.58 -17.44 26.69
N SER A 95 -1.86 -16.34 26.39
CA SER A 95 -0.39 -16.36 26.25
C SER A 95 0.24 -15.04 26.68
N PRO A 96 1.59 -15.00 26.83
CA PRO A 96 2.31 -13.75 26.99
C PRO A 96 2.09 -12.76 25.85
N ASP A 97 1.93 -13.23 24.61
CA ASP A 97 1.68 -12.37 23.42
C ASP A 97 0.32 -11.66 23.55
N GLY A 98 -0.73 -12.40 23.94
CA GLY A 98 -2.04 -11.81 24.18
C GLY A 98 -2.03 -10.75 25.30
N LEU A 99 -1.31 -11.00 26.41
CA LEU A 99 -1.12 -9.98 27.45
C LEU A 99 -0.38 -8.76 26.93
N PHE A 100 0.64 -8.97 26.09
CA PHE A 100 1.39 -7.88 25.50
C PHE A 100 0.48 -6.99 24.62
N TYR A 101 -0.33 -7.59 23.73
CA TYR A 101 -1.24 -6.83 22.88
C TYR A 101 -2.36 -6.12 23.65
N GLY A 102 -2.87 -6.75 24.71
CA GLY A 102 -3.81 -6.09 25.62
C GLY A 102 -3.18 -4.87 26.31
N MET A 103 -1.90 -4.96 26.71
CA MET A 103 -1.15 -3.81 27.24
C MET A 103 -0.94 -2.71 26.19
N GLN A 104 -0.73 -3.03 24.89
CA GLN A 104 -0.68 -1.99 23.85
C GLN A 104 -2.01 -1.26 23.72
N THR A 105 -3.13 -1.99 23.77
CA THR A 105 -4.47 -1.38 23.78
C THR A 105 -4.65 -0.45 25.00
N LEU A 106 -4.25 -0.90 26.19
CA LEU A 106 -4.31 -0.07 27.39
C LEU A 106 -3.47 1.21 27.27
N ARG A 107 -2.27 1.12 26.68
CA ARG A 107 -1.40 2.27 26.38
C ARG A 107 -2.03 3.24 25.39
N GLN A 108 -2.77 2.75 24.40
CA GLN A 108 -3.49 3.61 23.46
C GLN A 108 -4.68 4.33 24.13
N LEU A 109 -5.34 3.68 25.08
CA LEU A 109 -6.46 4.26 25.85
C LEU A 109 -6.01 5.36 26.82
N TYR A 110 -4.75 5.31 27.27
CA TYR A 110 -4.22 6.24 28.26
C TYR A 110 -4.13 7.67 27.71
N ALA A 111 -4.68 8.61 28.44
CA ALA A 111 -4.57 10.03 28.17
C ALA A 111 -4.66 10.88 29.45
N GLY A 112 -3.64 11.70 29.71
CA GLY A 112 -3.64 12.67 30.80
C GLY A 112 -3.73 12.07 32.21
N GLY A 113 -3.21 10.86 32.44
CA GLY A 113 -3.27 10.18 33.73
C GLY A 113 -4.47 9.27 33.93
N GLU A 114 -5.35 9.15 32.93
CA GLU A 114 -6.59 8.40 33.01
C GLU A 114 -6.77 7.43 31.85
N VAL A 115 -7.55 6.38 32.10
CA VAL A 115 -8.03 5.41 31.12
C VAL A 115 -9.55 5.35 31.21
N PRO A 116 -10.31 5.44 30.11
CA PRO A 116 -11.77 5.29 30.14
C PRO A 116 -12.17 3.89 30.58
N CYS A 117 -13.27 3.78 31.33
CA CYS A 117 -13.84 2.51 31.71
C CYS A 117 -14.45 1.83 30.49
N VAL A 118 -13.95 0.62 30.17
CA VAL A 118 -14.28 -0.11 28.95
C VAL A 118 -14.12 -1.61 29.15
N SER A 119 -14.92 -2.40 28.48
CA SER A 119 -14.72 -3.85 28.32
C SER A 119 -14.37 -4.15 26.87
N ILE A 120 -13.25 -4.81 26.64
CA ILE A 120 -12.73 -5.16 25.32
C ILE A 120 -12.45 -6.65 25.27
N ARG A 121 -12.93 -7.31 24.21
CA ARG A 121 -12.48 -8.64 23.81
C ARG A 121 -11.93 -8.54 22.38
N ASP A 122 -10.72 -9.07 22.17
CA ASP A 122 -10.00 -8.81 20.96
C ASP A 122 -9.07 -9.96 20.57
N ASN A 123 -8.87 -10.18 19.28
CA ASN A 123 -7.89 -11.10 18.74
C ASN A 123 -7.54 -10.75 17.28
N PRO A 124 -6.34 -11.14 16.79
CA PRO A 124 -5.97 -10.83 15.43
C PRO A 124 -6.70 -11.71 14.40
N ARG A 125 -6.96 -11.11 13.22
CA ARG A 125 -7.44 -11.81 12.04
C ARG A 125 -6.38 -12.75 11.46
N PHE A 126 -5.12 -12.30 11.39
CA PHE A 126 -3.99 -13.03 10.84
C PHE A 126 -2.85 -13.18 11.83
N GLY A 127 -2.14 -14.31 11.74
CA GLY A 127 -0.90 -14.56 12.49
C GLY A 127 0.30 -13.78 11.97
N TYR A 128 0.31 -13.43 10.67
CA TYR A 128 1.37 -12.64 10.04
C TYR A 128 0.90 -11.21 9.78
N ARG A 129 1.57 -10.21 10.36
CA ARG A 129 1.25 -8.79 10.24
C ARG A 129 2.56 -8.01 10.09
N GLY A 130 2.99 -7.82 8.83
CA GLY A 130 4.35 -7.42 8.50
C GLY A 130 4.55 -6.01 7.98
N LEU A 131 5.75 -5.50 8.23
CA LEU A 131 6.38 -4.43 7.44
C LEU A 131 7.72 -4.94 6.92
N HIS A 132 8.08 -4.50 5.72
CA HIS A 132 9.38 -4.73 5.12
C HIS A 132 10.20 -3.44 5.14
N LEU A 133 11.49 -3.56 5.36
CA LEU A 133 12.45 -2.47 5.31
C LEU A 133 13.67 -2.88 4.47
N ASP A 134 13.86 -2.19 3.35
CA ASP A 134 15.08 -2.26 2.57
C ASP A 134 16.18 -1.41 3.25
N VAL A 135 17.20 -2.09 3.76
CA VAL A 135 18.39 -1.44 4.32
C VAL A 135 19.59 -1.49 3.38
N SER A 136 19.41 -2.12 2.20
CA SER A 136 20.46 -2.24 1.20
C SER A 136 20.59 -0.99 0.33
N ARG A 137 19.52 -0.53 -0.32
CA ARG A 137 19.57 0.66 -1.18
C ARG A 137 19.96 1.90 -0.38
N HIS A 138 19.41 2.06 0.83
CA HIS A 138 19.90 3.01 1.84
C HIS A 138 20.09 2.32 3.18
N PHE A 139 21.23 2.61 3.84
CA PHE A 139 21.54 2.04 5.14
C PHE A 139 20.88 2.85 6.25
N PHE A 140 20.19 2.17 7.15
CA PHE A 140 19.60 2.73 8.36
C PHE A 140 20.31 2.15 9.59
N SER A 141 20.58 3.00 10.60
CA SER A 141 21.25 2.53 11.83
C SER A 141 20.38 1.57 12.62
N LYS A 142 21.00 0.82 13.54
CA LYS A 142 20.26 -0.08 14.43
C LYS A 142 19.26 0.67 15.31
N GLU A 143 19.58 1.90 15.71
CA GLU A 143 18.71 2.74 16.52
C GLU A 143 17.43 3.10 15.76
N GLU A 144 17.55 3.36 14.46
CA GLU A 144 16.40 3.62 13.58
C GLU A 144 15.54 2.39 13.39
N VAL A 145 16.14 1.21 13.20
CA VAL A 145 15.42 -0.07 13.16
C VAL A 145 14.70 -0.33 14.48
N MET A 146 15.38 -0.13 15.63
CA MET A 146 14.76 -0.30 16.95
C MET A 146 13.59 0.67 17.17
N LYS A 147 13.71 1.93 16.73
CA LYS A 147 12.61 2.90 16.77
C LYS A 147 11.41 2.42 15.96
N LEU A 148 11.63 1.88 14.76
CA LEU A 148 10.56 1.29 13.95
C LEU A 148 9.87 0.14 14.67
N LEU A 149 10.63 -0.76 15.28
CA LEU A 149 10.10 -1.89 16.09
C LEU A 149 9.21 -1.39 17.26
N ASP A 150 9.60 -0.31 17.92
CA ASP A 150 8.79 0.30 19.00
C ASP A 150 7.42 0.75 18.47
N VAL A 151 7.38 1.40 17.32
CA VAL A 151 6.12 1.85 16.68
C VAL A 151 5.30 0.66 16.18
N MET A 152 5.93 -0.32 15.53
CA MET A 152 5.27 -1.55 15.08
C MET A 152 4.56 -2.25 16.24
N SER A 153 5.24 -2.42 17.36
CA SER A 153 4.69 -3.09 18.54
C SER A 153 3.48 -2.36 19.12
N PHE A 154 3.50 -1.01 19.13
CA PHE A 154 2.40 -0.18 19.63
C PHE A 154 1.11 -0.36 18.79
N TYR A 155 1.26 -0.67 17.49
CA TYR A 155 0.17 -0.96 16.57
C TYR A 155 -0.04 -2.46 16.30
N LYS A 156 0.53 -3.33 17.12
CA LYS A 156 0.35 -4.81 17.08
C LYS A 156 0.82 -5.46 15.78
N LEU A 157 1.71 -4.83 15.03
CA LEU A 157 2.46 -5.48 13.96
C LEU A 157 3.50 -6.40 14.60
N ASN A 158 3.68 -7.62 14.05
CA ASN A 158 4.48 -8.65 14.70
C ASN A 158 5.63 -9.21 13.84
N THR A 159 5.81 -8.71 12.63
CA THR A 159 6.87 -9.21 11.75
C THR A 159 7.58 -8.03 11.06
N LEU A 160 8.90 -7.96 11.20
CA LEU A 160 9.76 -7.09 10.41
C LEU A 160 10.54 -7.95 9.41
N HIS A 161 10.31 -7.75 8.13
CA HIS A 161 11.10 -8.33 7.05
C HIS A 161 12.26 -7.38 6.72
N MET A 162 13.50 -7.80 6.93
CA MET A 162 14.69 -7.01 6.67
C MET A 162 15.38 -7.45 5.39
N HIS A 163 15.36 -6.62 4.37
CA HIS A 163 16.06 -6.81 3.10
C HIS A 163 17.52 -6.36 3.25
N LEU A 164 18.39 -7.33 3.54
CA LEU A 164 19.77 -7.09 4.03
C LEU A 164 20.79 -6.99 2.90
N THR A 165 20.47 -7.47 1.71
CA THR A 165 21.42 -7.60 0.59
C THR A 165 20.76 -7.24 -0.73
N ASP A 166 21.44 -6.46 -1.53
CA ASP A 166 21.08 -6.08 -2.90
C ASP A 166 22.24 -5.25 -3.49
N ALA A 167 22.15 -4.91 -4.76
CA ALA A 167 23.14 -4.06 -5.47
C ALA A 167 23.46 -2.73 -4.76
N GLY A 168 22.61 -2.25 -3.84
CA GLY A 168 22.87 -1.06 -3.02
C GLY A 168 24.01 -1.20 -2.02
N GLY A 169 24.24 -2.44 -1.56
CA GLY A 169 25.32 -2.85 -0.66
C GLY A 169 24.92 -4.01 0.23
N TRP A 170 25.88 -4.80 0.62
CA TRP A 170 25.76 -5.90 1.57
C TRP A 170 25.71 -5.35 3.00
N ARG A 171 24.72 -5.75 3.83
CA ARG A 171 24.46 -5.08 5.12
C ARG A 171 24.63 -5.93 6.37
N ILE A 172 25.14 -7.16 6.27
CA ILE A 172 25.32 -8.05 7.40
C ILE A 172 26.73 -8.67 7.44
N GLU A 173 27.36 -8.68 8.60
CA GLU A 173 28.68 -9.30 8.80
C GLU A 173 28.60 -10.82 8.66
N ILE A 174 29.48 -11.38 7.79
CA ILE A 174 29.66 -12.82 7.57
C ILE A 174 31.12 -13.17 7.71
N ASP A 175 31.48 -13.97 8.72
CA ASP A 175 32.88 -14.28 9.05
C ASP A 175 33.62 -14.98 7.92
N LYS A 176 32.94 -15.90 7.22
CA LYS A 176 33.55 -16.64 6.10
C LYS A 176 33.83 -15.76 4.87
N TYR A 177 33.10 -14.67 4.72
CA TYR A 177 33.14 -13.82 3.53
C TYR A 177 33.35 -12.34 3.88
N PRO A 178 34.49 -11.97 4.51
CA PRO A 178 34.72 -10.63 5.05
C PRO A 178 34.72 -9.51 4.00
N LYS A 179 34.96 -9.82 2.72
CA LYS A 179 34.89 -8.81 1.63
C LYS A 179 33.50 -8.27 1.40
N LEU A 180 32.44 -8.99 1.79
CA LEU A 180 31.06 -8.52 1.66
C LEU A 180 30.83 -7.20 2.40
N THR A 181 31.40 -7.06 3.58
CA THR A 181 31.29 -5.81 4.35
C THR A 181 32.45 -4.86 4.08
N SER A 182 33.69 -5.36 3.97
CA SER A 182 34.86 -4.50 3.79
C SER A 182 35.00 -3.89 2.40
N GLU A 183 34.39 -4.48 1.35
CA GLU A 183 34.52 -4.01 -0.03
C GLU A 183 33.18 -3.59 -0.68
N THR A 184 32.02 -4.11 -0.23
CA THR A 184 30.73 -3.89 -0.91
C THR A 184 29.59 -3.35 -0.03
N ALA A 185 29.87 -3.04 1.24
CA ALA A 185 28.91 -2.33 2.08
C ALA A 185 28.94 -0.81 1.87
N PHE A 186 29.89 -0.30 1.10
CA PHE A 186 30.08 1.14 0.86
C PHE A 186 30.16 1.44 -0.63
N ARG A 187 29.70 2.63 -1.03
CA ARG A 187 29.66 3.07 -2.43
C ARG A 187 30.01 4.54 -2.61
N THR A 188 30.21 4.98 -3.86
CA THR A 188 30.70 6.33 -4.21
C THR A 188 29.66 7.44 -3.98
N GLU A 189 28.36 7.14 -4.02
CA GLU A 189 27.29 8.14 -4.01
C GLU A 189 26.13 7.67 -3.13
N SER A 190 25.60 8.58 -2.30
CA SER A 190 24.42 8.28 -1.47
C SER A 190 23.11 8.30 -2.26
N ASP A 191 23.00 9.24 -3.20
CA ASP A 191 21.83 9.34 -4.07
C ASP A 191 21.79 8.14 -5.04
N TRP A 192 20.73 7.31 -4.92
CA TRP A 192 20.58 6.10 -5.70
C TRP A 192 20.60 6.35 -7.20
N ARG A 193 19.86 7.34 -7.70
CA ARG A 193 19.78 7.63 -9.14
C ARG A 193 21.15 8.00 -9.70
N LYS A 194 21.86 8.89 -9.01
CA LYS A 194 23.21 9.30 -9.42
C LYS A 194 24.18 8.11 -9.44
N TRP A 195 24.06 7.23 -8.44
CA TRP A 195 24.92 6.06 -8.35
C TRP A 195 24.54 5.01 -9.38
N TRP A 196 23.24 4.66 -9.48
CA TRP A 196 22.75 3.60 -10.37
C TRP A 196 22.91 3.95 -11.85
N ASP A 197 22.53 5.16 -12.25
CA ASP A 197 22.64 5.66 -13.62
C ASP A 197 24.02 6.26 -13.92
N GLY A 198 24.87 6.39 -12.92
CA GLY A 198 26.20 7.02 -13.01
C GLY A 198 27.20 6.17 -13.78
N ARG A 199 28.08 6.82 -14.56
CA ARG A 199 29.18 6.14 -15.29
C ARG A 199 30.23 5.54 -14.37
N ASP A 200 30.36 6.05 -13.14
CA ASP A 200 31.33 5.67 -12.13
C ASP A 200 30.70 4.87 -10.98
N ARG A 201 29.66 4.09 -11.28
CA ARG A 201 29.01 3.18 -10.33
C ARG A 201 30.01 2.18 -9.77
N LYS A 202 30.44 2.40 -8.51
CA LYS A 202 31.47 1.58 -7.83
C LYS A 202 31.17 1.44 -6.36
N TYR A 203 31.55 0.24 -5.85
CA TYR A 203 31.73 0.05 -4.42
C TYR A 203 33.11 0.56 -3.99
N LEU A 204 33.21 0.89 -2.72
CA LEU A 204 34.45 1.42 -2.10
C LEU A 204 34.78 0.61 -0.85
N PRO A 205 36.08 0.40 -0.58
CA PRO A 205 36.49 -0.22 0.69
C PRO A 205 36.03 0.60 1.91
N GLU A 206 35.76 -0.11 2.99
CA GLU A 206 35.48 0.49 4.31
C GLU A 206 36.54 1.51 4.69
N GLY A 207 36.14 2.64 5.28
CA GLY A 207 37.03 3.72 5.69
C GLY A 207 37.50 4.63 4.55
N THR A 208 37.05 4.41 3.31
CA THR A 208 37.37 5.33 2.18
C THR A 208 36.71 6.69 2.43
N PRO A 209 37.47 7.82 2.40
CA PRO A 209 36.90 9.14 2.63
C PRO A 209 35.79 9.47 1.62
N GLY A 210 34.61 9.87 2.14
CA GLY A 210 33.45 10.23 1.32
C GLY A 210 32.61 9.04 0.85
N ALA A 211 32.97 7.80 1.20
CA ALA A 211 32.14 6.63 0.92
C ALA A 211 30.82 6.69 1.71
N TYR A 212 29.71 6.35 1.06
CA TYR A 212 28.41 6.19 1.67
C TYR A 212 28.10 4.70 1.88
N GLY A 213 27.58 4.34 3.04
CA GLY A 213 27.15 2.98 3.34
C GLY A 213 27.27 2.66 4.83
N GLY A 214 27.23 1.39 5.11
CA GLY A 214 27.30 0.81 6.45
C GLY A 214 26.84 -0.64 6.42
N TYR A 215 27.01 -1.32 7.54
CA TYR A 215 26.53 -2.68 7.75
C TYR A 215 26.28 -2.91 9.24
N TYR A 216 25.51 -3.94 9.54
CA TYR A 216 25.32 -4.41 10.92
C TYR A 216 26.37 -5.46 11.25
N THR A 217 27.08 -5.25 12.36
CA THR A 217 27.90 -6.31 12.95
C THR A 217 26.99 -7.41 13.52
N LYS A 218 27.54 -8.59 13.75
CA LYS A 218 26.78 -9.68 14.40
C LYS A 218 26.22 -9.25 15.77
N GLU A 219 26.92 -8.38 16.48
CA GLU A 219 26.44 -7.86 17.77
C GLU A 219 25.26 -6.88 17.55
N ASP A 220 25.31 -6.00 16.55
CA ASP A 220 24.19 -5.14 16.21
C ASP A 220 22.94 -5.94 15.87
N ILE A 221 23.08 -7.02 15.08
CA ILE A 221 21.96 -7.94 14.79
C ILE A 221 21.42 -8.58 16.06
N ARG A 222 22.27 -9.06 16.96
CA ARG A 222 21.82 -9.65 18.24
C ARG A 222 21.06 -8.63 19.09
N GLU A 223 21.50 -7.39 19.13
CA GLU A 223 20.80 -6.31 19.83
C GLU A 223 19.44 -6.02 19.20
N ILE A 224 19.35 -5.92 17.85
CA ILE A 224 18.10 -5.71 17.13
C ILE A 224 17.13 -6.89 17.40
N VAL A 225 17.57 -8.13 17.24
CA VAL A 225 16.75 -9.34 17.46
C VAL A 225 16.26 -9.42 18.91
N LYS A 226 17.13 -9.12 19.87
CA LYS A 226 16.74 -9.08 21.30
C LYS A 226 15.72 -7.99 21.57
N HIS A 227 15.86 -6.81 20.97
CA HIS A 227 14.90 -5.73 21.09
C HIS A 227 13.56 -6.14 20.49
N ALA A 228 13.55 -6.67 19.25
CA ALA A 228 12.35 -7.17 18.58
C ALA A 228 11.62 -8.24 19.42
N ALA A 229 12.35 -9.21 19.98
CA ALA A 229 11.78 -10.23 20.87
C ALA A 229 11.10 -9.62 22.10
N SER A 230 11.67 -8.55 22.67
CA SER A 230 11.05 -7.81 23.80
C SER A 230 9.79 -7.06 23.42
N LYS A 231 9.56 -6.87 22.10
CA LYS A 231 8.38 -6.22 21.50
C LYS A 231 7.42 -7.22 20.87
N HIS A 232 7.65 -8.52 21.04
CA HIS A 232 6.88 -9.60 20.44
C HIS A 232 6.84 -9.48 18.90
N ILE A 233 7.99 -9.11 18.29
CA ILE A 233 8.17 -9.01 16.84
C ILE A 233 9.21 -10.04 16.42
N ASN A 234 8.87 -10.82 15.40
CA ASN A 234 9.79 -11.69 14.68
C ASN A 234 10.52 -10.90 13.58
N ILE A 235 11.81 -11.14 13.38
CA ILE A 235 12.56 -10.57 12.25
C ILE A 235 12.84 -11.67 11.24
N ILE A 236 12.35 -11.52 10.02
CA ILE A 236 12.67 -12.36 8.88
C ILE A 236 13.82 -11.71 8.11
N PRO A 237 15.03 -12.30 8.10
CA PRO A 237 16.12 -11.81 7.28
C PRO A 237 15.93 -12.25 5.84
N GLU A 238 16.24 -11.35 4.91
CA GLU A 238 16.32 -11.65 3.48
C GLU A 238 17.75 -11.56 2.99
N ILE A 239 18.18 -12.62 2.29
CA ILE A 239 19.46 -12.72 1.57
C ILE A 239 19.14 -13.13 0.14
N GLU A 240 19.52 -12.31 -0.81
CA GLU A 240 19.13 -12.44 -2.20
C GLU A 240 19.85 -13.58 -2.94
N PHE A 241 19.05 -14.47 -3.52
CA PHE A 241 19.45 -15.54 -4.44
C PHE A 241 18.34 -15.79 -5.48
N PRO A 242 18.66 -16.00 -6.77
CA PRO A 242 19.98 -15.87 -7.41
C PRO A 242 20.26 -14.48 -7.98
N GLY A 243 19.26 -13.59 -8.01
CA GLY A 243 19.31 -12.22 -8.52
C GLY A 243 19.82 -11.22 -7.49
N HIS A 244 19.73 -9.92 -7.81
CA HIS A 244 20.05 -8.80 -6.93
C HIS A 244 21.39 -8.91 -6.16
N SER A 245 22.39 -9.58 -6.74
CA SER A 245 23.63 -10.01 -6.08
C SER A 245 24.89 -9.35 -6.67
N GLU A 246 24.79 -8.18 -7.27
CA GLU A 246 25.96 -7.48 -7.88
C GLU A 246 27.06 -7.20 -6.86
N GLU A 247 26.72 -6.85 -5.64
CA GLU A 247 27.66 -6.56 -4.54
C GLU A 247 28.45 -7.80 -4.19
N VAL A 248 27.82 -8.98 -4.14
CA VAL A 248 28.50 -10.27 -3.93
C VAL A 248 29.42 -10.58 -5.09
N LEU A 249 28.93 -10.47 -6.31
CA LEU A 249 29.65 -10.83 -7.53
C LEU A 249 30.76 -9.82 -7.87
N MET A 250 30.77 -8.65 -7.22
CA MET A 250 31.91 -7.74 -7.24
C MET A 250 33.00 -8.24 -6.29
N ALA A 251 32.67 -8.61 -5.08
CA ALA A 251 33.63 -9.09 -4.07
C ALA A 251 34.18 -10.49 -4.40
N TYR A 252 33.33 -11.37 -4.97
CA TYR A 252 33.61 -12.77 -5.29
C TYR A 252 33.18 -13.09 -6.74
N PRO A 253 33.88 -12.53 -7.74
CA PRO A 253 33.46 -12.64 -9.15
C PRO A 253 33.43 -14.06 -9.69
N GLU A 254 34.18 -14.99 -9.07
CA GLU A 254 34.19 -16.43 -9.41
C GLU A 254 32.82 -17.10 -9.26
N LEU A 255 31.90 -16.50 -8.49
CA LEU A 255 30.52 -16.96 -8.32
C LEU A 255 29.61 -16.58 -9.50
N SER A 256 30.06 -15.68 -10.37
CA SER A 256 29.32 -15.26 -11.56
C SER A 256 29.61 -16.13 -12.82
N CYS A 257 28.72 -16.05 -13.81
CA CYS A 257 28.93 -16.74 -15.09
C CYS A 257 30.15 -16.20 -15.88
N SER A 258 30.45 -14.92 -15.72
CA SER A 258 31.58 -14.27 -16.41
C SER A 258 32.94 -14.46 -15.71
N GLY A 259 32.92 -14.71 -14.39
CA GLY A 259 34.12 -14.69 -13.54
C GLY A 259 34.73 -13.28 -13.40
N LYS A 260 33.96 -12.21 -13.66
CA LYS A 260 34.43 -10.81 -13.65
C LYS A 260 33.48 -9.92 -12.90
N PRO A 261 33.99 -8.94 -12.11
CA PRO A 261 33.14 -7.99 -11.39
C PRO A 261 32.34 -7.09 -12.35
N TYR A 262 31.19 -6.59 -11.91
CA TYR A 262 30.30 -5.67 -12.62
C TYR A 262 29.75 -6.16 -13.97
N GLN A 263 29.76 -7.46 -14.25
CA GLN A 263 29.23 -8.00 -15.52
C GLN A 263 27.96 -8.83 -15.37
N ASN A 264 27.66 -9.26 -14.17
CA ASN A 264 26.48 -10.06 -13.88
C ASN A 264 25.87 -9.59 -12.55
N GLY A 265 24.54 -9.64 -12.45
CA GLY A 265 23.78 -9.45 -11.20
C GLY A 265 23.29 -10.77 -10.62
N ASP A 266 23.44 -11.88 -11.37
CA ASP A 266 22.94 -13.19 -10.98
C ASP A 266 24.08 -14.18 -10.74
N PHE A 267 23.93 -15.05 -9.73
CA PHE A 267 24.86 -16.15 -9.49
C PHE A 267 24.95 -17.13 -10.66
N CYS A 268 26.08 -17.77 -10.82
CA CYS A 268 26.24 -18.86 -11.77
C CYS A 268 25.70 -20.17 -11.18
N ILE A 269 24.50 -20.60 -11.58
CA ILE A 269 23.86 -21.81 -11.07
C ILE A 269 24.62 -23.10 -11.48
N GLY A 270 25.36 -23.08 -12.60
CA GLY A 270 26.21 -24.17 -12.98
C GLY A 270 27.53 -24.29 -12.21
N ASN A 271 27.74 -23.47 -11.19
CA ASN A 271 28.95 -23.43 -10.37
C ASN A 271 28.65 -23.86 -8.92
N GLU A 272 29.20 -25.01 -8.50
CA GLU A 272 28.96 -25.52 -7.14
C GLU A 272 29.44 -24.56 -6.02
N LEU A 273 30.41 -23.67 -6.32
CA LEU A 273 30.83 -22.64 -5.38
C LEU A 273 29.69 -21.68 -5.02
N SER A 274 28.73 -21.44 -5.93
CA SER A 274 27.55 -20.61 -5.63
C SER A 274 26.67 -21.24 -4.55
N PHE A 275 26.52 -22.55 -4.56
CA PHE A 275 25.78 -23.28 -3.52
C PHE A 275 26.54 -23.32 -2.20
N THR A 276 27.86 -23.55 -2.24
CA THR A 276 28.69 -23.48 -1.04
C THR A 276 28.61 -22.11 -0.39
N PHE A 277 28.68 -21.03 -1.17
CA PHE A 277 28.51 -19.66 -0.69
C PHE A 277 27.13 -19.46 -0.04
N MET A 278 26.07 -19.86 -0.72
CA MET A 278 24.68 -19.76 -0.22
C MET A 278 24.51 -20.49 1.11
N GLU A 279 24.92 -21.75 1.19
CA GLU A 279 24.81 -22.59 2.39
C GLU A 279 25.63 -22.01 3.55
N ASP A 280 26.83 -21.51 3.29
CA ASP A 280 27.71 -20.88 4.30
C ASP A 280 27.10 -19.59 4.85
N VAL A 281 26.56 -18.71 3.99
CA VAL A 281 25.92 -17.46 4.39
C VAL A 281 24.65 -17.75 5.18
N LEU A 282 23.79 -18.63 4.67
CA LEU A 282 22.55 -19.01 5.34
C LEU A 282 22.81 -19.64 6.72
N ALA A 283 23.89 -20.42 6.87
CA ALA A 283 24.27 -20.98 8.17
C ALA A 283 24.57 -19.89 9.21
N GLU A 284 25.34 -18.85 8.85
CA GLU A 284 25.65 -17.74 9.76
C GLU A 284 24.43 -16.88 10.05
N VAL A 285 23.53 -16.68 9.06
CA VAL A 285 22.27 -15.95 9.23
C VAL A 285 21.33 -16.69 10.20
N ILE A 286 21.18 -18.00 10.06
CA ILE A 286 20.36 -18.83 10.96
C ILE A 286 20.83 -18.72 12.42
N ASP A 287 22.13 -18.64 12.65
CA ASP A 287 22.69 -18.50 14.01
C ASP A 287 22.35 -17.14 14.66
N LEU A 288 22.07 -16.11 13.84
CA LEU A 288 21.76 -14.77 14.31
C LEU A 288 20.25 -14.52 14.46
N PHE A 289 19.43 -15.13 13.60
CA PHE A 289 17.99 -14.91 13.56
C PHE A 289 17.22 -16.17 14.00
N PRO A 290 16.46 -16.10 15.09
CA PRO A 290 15.67 -17.23 15.59
C PRO A 290 14.39 -17.46 14.76
N SER A 291 14.15 -16.70 13.71
CA SER A 291 12.97 -16.80 12.85
C SER A 291 12.81 -18.20 12.26
N GLU A 292 11.59 -18.70 12.24
CA GLU A 292 11.24 -19.93 11.54
C GLU A 292 11.46 -19.77 10.02
N TYR A 293 11.23 -18.57 9.48
CA TYR A 293 11.37 -18.25 8.06
C TYR A 293 12.68 -17.54 7.78
N ILE A 294 13.34 -17.95 6.67
CA ILE A 294 14.46 -17.24 6.05
C ILE A 294 14.04 -16.90 4.62
N HIS A 295 14.08 -15.63 4.27
CA HIS A 295 13.73 -15.16 2.93
C HIS A 295 14.97 -15.23 2.02
N VAL A 296 14.80 -15.81 0.84
CA VAL A 296 15.90 -16.02 -0.11
C VAL A 296 15.78 -15.19 -1.38
N GLY A 297 14.88 -14.18 -1.40
CA GLY A 297 14.60 -13.37 -2.58
C GLY A 297 13.89 -14.19 -3.65
N GLY A 298 14.57 -14.38 -4.78
CA GLY A 298 14.09 -15.18 -5.91
C GLY A 298 13.51 -14.34 -7.04
N ASP A 299 13.42 -13.05 -6.86
CA ASP A 299 12.84 -12.09 -7.81
C ASP A 299 13.84 -11.64 -8.88
N GLU A 300 13.28 -11.18 -9.99
CA GLU A 300 13.91 -10.44 -11.09
C GLU A 300 15.24 -10.98 -11.63
N ALA A 301 15.56 -12.27 -11.42
CA ALA A 301 16.79 -12.86 -11.97
C ALA A 301 16.88 -12.68 -13.48
N GLY A 302 17.98 -12.08 -13.95
CA GLY A 302 18.16 -11.68 -15.35
C GLY A 302 18.27 -12.83 -16.34
N LYS A 303 18.71 -14.03 -15.89
CA LYS A 303 18.74 -15.31 -16.63
C LYS A 303 19.46 -15.30 -17.99
N SER A 304 19.80 -14.12 -18.51
CA SER A 304 20.42 -13.98 -19.85
C SER A 304 21.82 -14.57 -19.91
N ALA A 305 22.60 -14.49 -18.83
CA ALA A 305 23.91 -15.06 -18.68
C ALA A 305 23.85 -16.60 -18.68
N TRP A 306 22.88 -17.21 -18.02
CA TRP A 306 22.70 -18.65 -17.90
C TRP A 306 22.47 -19.31 -19.25
N LYS A 307 21.76 -18.65 -20.19
CA LYS A 307 21.52 -19.13 -21.56
C LYS A 307 22.82 -19.34 -22.37
N LYS A 308 23.91 -18.66 -22.02
CA LYS A 308 25.19 -18.67 -22.71
C LYS A 308 26.32 -19.30 -21.90
N CYS A 309 26.14 -19.47 -20.60
CA CYS A 309 27.18 -20.00 -19.71
C CYS A 309 27.37 -21.51 -19.90
N PRO A 310 28.58 -21.96 -20.23
CA PRO A 310 28.84 -23.39 -20.44
C PRO A 310 28.56 -24.26 -19.21
N LYS A 311 28.81 -23.73 -17.98
CA LYS A 311 28.56 -24.45 -16.74
C LYS A 311 27.05 -24.62 -16.52
N CYS A 312 26.25 -23.53 -16.68
CA CYS A 312 24.80 -23.60 -16.57
C CYS A 312 24.16 -24.53 -17.60
N GLN A 313 24.63 -24.47 -18.87
CA GLN A 313 24.15 -25.34 -19.92
C GLN A 313 24.53 -26.82 -19.70
N ALA A 314 25.71 -27.09 -19.11
CA ALA A 314 26.10 -28.43 -18.73
C ALA A 314 25.22 -29.01 -17.62
N LEU A 315 24.92 -28.22 -16.59
CA LEU A 315 24.00 -28.59 -15.50
C LEU A 315 22.58 -28.84 -16.02
N MET A 316 22.06 -27.96 -16.89
CA MET A 316 20.75 -28.15 -17.52
C MET A 316 20.67 -29.48 -18.28
N LYS A 317 21.72 -29.79 -19.07
CA LYS A 317 21.79 -31.06 -19.78
C LYS A 317 21.87 -32.27 -18.86
N GLU A 318 22.67 -32.19 -17.79
CA GLU A 318 22.82 -33.26 -16.80
C GLU A 318 21.50 -33.56 -16.08
N LYS A 319 20.77 -32.51 -15.67
CA LYS A 319 19.49 -32.62 -14.92
C LYS A 319 18.28 -32.77 -15.86
N GLY A 320 18.45 -32.69 -17.18
CA GLY A 320 17.34 -32.77 -18.12
C GLY A 320 16.39 -31.56 -18.12
N MET A 321 16.88 -30.41 -17.72
CA MET A 321 16.10 -29.16 -17.64
C MET A 321 15.79 -28.64 -19.03
N LYS A 322 14.58 -28.08 -19.22
CA LYS A 322 14.08 -27.61 -20.54
C LYS A 322 14.35 -26.13 -20.78
N ASN A 323 14.39 -25.32 -19.73
CA ASN A 323 14.59 -23.88 -19.80
C ASN A 323 15.38 -23.37 -18.57
N VAL A 324 15.76 -22.08 -18.60
CA VAL A 324 16.55 -21.45 -17.54
C VAL A 324 15.74 -21.17 -16.27
N ASP A 325 14.41 -21.21 -16.30
CA ASP A 325 13.58 -21.05 -15.11
C ASP A 325 13.73 -22.26 -14.20
N GLU A 326 13.94 -23.46 -14.78
CA GLU A 326 14.25 -24.66 -14.01
C GLU A 326 15.64 -24.61 -13.34
N LEU A 327 16.58 -23.76 -13.83
CA LEU A 327 17.82 -23.49 -13.10
C LEU A 327 17.56 -22.67 -11.84
N GLN A 328 16.74 -21.62 -11.93
CA GLN A 328 16.33 -20.85 -10.77
C GLN A 328 15.63 -21.73 -9.74
N SER A 329 14.63 -22.49 -10.17
CA SER A 329 13.93 -23.48 -9.34
C SER A 329 14.91 -24.44 -8.66
N TYR A 330 15.93 -24.94 -9.38
CA TYR A 330 16.95 -25.83 -8.82
C TYR A 330 17.74 -25.19 -7.67
N MET A 331 18.08 -23.89 -7.78
CA MET A 331 18.74 -23.18 -6.67
C MET A 331 17.82 -23.01 -5.48
N ILE A 332 16.56 -22.64 -5.71
CA ILE A 332 15.58 -22.48 -4.64
C ILE A 332 15.31 -23.82 -3.91
N HIS A 333 15.20 -24.92 -4.64
CA HIS A 333 15.10 -26.26 -4.03
C HIS A 333 16.30 -26.62 -3.14
N ARG A 334 17.52 -26.32 -3.62
CA ARG A 334 18.74 -26.54 -2.82
C ARG A 334 18.78 -25.67 -1.57
N ALA A 335 18.29 -24.40 -1.67
CA ALA A 335 18.16 -23.53 -0.51
C ALA A 335 17.15 -24.09 0.49
N GLU A 336 15.97 -24.56 0.02
CA GLU A 336 14.95 -25.18 0.87
C GLU A 336 15.50 -26.45 1.56
N GLU A 337 16.11 -27.36 0.82
CA GLU A 337 16.72 -28.57 1.39
C GLU A 337 17.72 -28.24 2.51
N PHE A 338 18.54 -27.21 2.31
CA PHE A 338 19.49 -26.73 3.32
C PHE A 338 18.76 -26.16 4.55
N LEU A 339 17.80 -25.26 4.34
CA LEU A 339 17.02 -24.62 5.42
C LEU A 339 16.24 -25.66 6.23
N ASN A 340 15.56 -26.59 5.57
CA ASN A 340 14.82 -27.67 6.21
C ASN A 340 15.73 -28.56 7.06
N SER A 341 16.99 -28.81 6.61
CA SER A 341 18.01 -29.54 7.40
C SER A 341 18.41 -28.82 8.69
N LYS A 342 18.05 -27.54 8.82
CA LYS A 342 18.31 -26.67 9.96
C LYS A 342 17.05 -26.30 10.74
N ASP A 343 15.93 -26.97 10.51
CA ASP A 343 14.62 -26.68 11.09
C ASP A 343 14.17 -25.24 10.80
N ARG A 344 14.41 -24.78 9.57
CA ARG A 344 13.96 -23.48 9.05
C ARG A 344 13.13 -23.67 7.78
N LYS A 345 12.20 -22.74 7.51
CA LYS A 345 11.36 -22.71 6.32
C LYS A 345 11.86 -21.65 5.34
N LEU A 346 11.82 -21.99 4.07
CA LEU A 346 12.07 -21.04 2.99
C LEU A 346 10.84 -20.19 2.74
N ILE A 347 11.05 -18.89 2.59
CA ILE A 347 10.09 -17.97 1.98
C ILE A 347 10.78 -17.19 0.85
N GLY A 348 10.06 -16.86 -0.22
CA GLY A 348 10.60 -16.09 -1.35
C GLY A 348 9.51 -15.37 -2.12
N TRP A 349 9.92 -14.43 -2.96
CA TRP A 349 9.03 -13.68 -3.84
C TRP A 349 8.36 -14.60 -4.85
N ASP A 350 7.23 -14.19 -5.43
CA ASP A 350 6.37 -15.09 -6.22
C ASP A 350 7.01 -15.63 -7.52
N GLU A 351 8.20 -15.12 -7.94
CA GLU A 351 8.99 -15.70 -9.01
C GLU A 351 9.57 -17.08 -8.70
N ILE A 352 9.60 -17.50 -7.42
CA ILE A 352 9.99 -18.89 -7.08
C ILE A 352 9.00 -19.94 -7.60
N LEU A 353 7.82 -19.51 -8.05
CA LEU A 353 6.85 -20.34 -8.79
C LEU A 353 7.34 -20.73 -10.20
N GLU A 354 8.31 -19.98 -10.75
CA GLU A 354 8.82 -20.20 -12.10
C GLU A 354 9.75 -21.43 -12.12
N GLY A 355 9.57 -22.29 -13.12
CA GLY A 355 10.35 -23.53 -13.23
C GLY A 355 9.98 -24.65 -12.24
N GLY A 356 9.10 -24.40 -11.29
CA GLY A 356 8.59 -25.34 -10.28
C GLY A 356 8.88 -24.89 -8.86
N LEU A 357 7.83 -24.78 -8.06
CA LEU A 357 7.92 -24.38 -6.65
C LEU A 357 8.52 -25.51 -5.79
N ALA A 358 9.41 -25.15 -4.86
CA ALA A 358 9.96 -26.07 -3.87
C ALA A 358 8.84 -26.56 -2.92
N PRO A 359 8.86 -27.82 -2.45
CA PRO A 359 7.73 -28.51 -1.86
C PRO A 359 7.11 -27.87 -0.61
N GLU A 360 7.91 -27.20 0.23
CA GLU A 360 7.48 -26.60 1.49
C GLU A 360 7.61 -25.08 1.50
N ALA A 361 8.00 -24.47 0.35
CA ALA A 361 8.24 -23.05 0.25
C ALA A 361 6.97 -22.24 0.51
N THR A 362 7.11 -21.17 1.28
CA THR A 362 6.11 -20.12 1.45
C THR A 362 6.34 -19.04 0.41
N VAL A 363 5.26 -18.53 -0.18
CA VAL A 363 5.32 -17.56 -1.27
C VAL A 363 4.91 -16.16 -0.80
N MET A 364 5.70 -15.15 -1.14
CA MET A 364 5.38 -13.75 -0.91
C MET A 364 4.92 -13.12 -2.23
N SER A 365 3.60 -12.84 -2.37
CA SER A 365 2.97 -12.41 -3.63
C SER A 365 3.00 -10.90 -3.76
N TRP A 366 3.90 -10.37 -4.62
CA TRP A 366 4.10 -8.92 -4.80
C TRP A 366 3.65 -8.39 -6.17
N ARG A 367 3.72 -9.20 -7.24
CA ARG A 367 3.33 -8.82 -8.61
C ARG A 367 1.81 -8.75 -8.81
N GLY A 368 1.05 -8.72 -7.73
CA GLY A 368 -0.40 -8.76 -7.66
C GLY A 368 -0.86 -9.92 -6.78
N GLU A 369 -2.09 -10.39 -6.96
CA GLU A 369 -2.66 -11.48 -6.16
C GLU A 369 -2.51 -12.86 -6.81
N ASP A 370 -2.23 -12.91 -8.12
CA ASP A 370 -2.23 -14.17 -8.91
C ASP A 370 -1.20 -15.18 -8.41
N GLY A 371 0.00 -14.73 -8.01
CA GLY A 371 1.03 -15.57 -7.43
C GLY A 371 0.55 -16.25 -6.13
N GLY A 372 -0.08 -15.47 -5.26
CA GLY A 372 -0.65 -15.95 -4.00
C GLY A 372 -1.83 -16.91 -4.22
N ILE A 373 -2.76 -16.57 -5.11
CA ILE A 373 -3.89 -17.42 -5.48
C ILE A 373 -3.39 -18.78 -6.01
N LYS A 374 -2.41 -18.75 -6.92
CA LYS A 374 -1.82 -19.97 -7.48
C LYS A 374 -1.16 -20.83 -6.40
N SER A 375 -0.40 -20.21 -5.49
CA SER A 375 0.31 -20.92 -4.42
C SER A 375 -0.66 -21.53 -3.41
N ALA A 376 -1.69 -20.79 -2.97
CA ALA A 376 -2.72 -21.29 -2.06
C ALA A 376 -3.47 -22.49 -2.65
N ARG A 377 -3.81 -22.46 -3.95
CA ARG A 377 -4.40 -23.59 -4.67
C ARG A 377 -3.50 -24.83 -4.74
N MET A 378 -2.19 -24.63 -4.69
CA MET A 378 -1.20 -25.71 -4.64
C MET A 378 -0.98 -26.24 -3.22
N GLY A 379 -1.58 -25.61 -2.19
CA GLY A 379 -1.44 -25.97 -0.79
C GLY A 379 -0.22 -25.37 -0.11
N HIS A 380 0.35 -24.29 -0.66
CA HIS A 380 1.47 -23.56 -0.08
C HIS A 380 0.98 -22.33 0.68
N ASP A 381 1.66 -22.03 1.79
CA ASP A 381 1.41 -20.84 2.57
C ASP A 381 1.84 -19.58 1.83
N VAL A 382 1.10 -18.49 2.07
CA VAL A 382 1.24 -17.25 1.32
C VAL A 382 1.20 -16.03 2.24
N VAL A 383 2.11 -15.07 2.01
CA VAL A 383 2.00 -13.71 2.53
C VAL A 383 1.63 -12.78 1.38
N MET A 384 0.54 -12.03 1.55
CA MET A 384 0.07 -11.09 0.52
C MET A 384 0.72 -9.72 0.70
N THR A 385 1.37 -9.25 -0.38
CA THR A 385 2.06 -7.96 -0.40
C THR A 385 2.00 -7.28 -1.79
N PRO A 386 0.80 -7.26 -2.45
CA PRO A 386 0.70 -6.79 -3.83
C PRO A 386 1.10 -5.32 -3.98
N GLY A 387 2.00 -5.03 -4.93
CA GLY A 387 2.62 -3.72 -5.09
C GLY A 387 1.63 -2.58 -5.35
N ASN A 388 0.49 -2.87 -5.97
CA ASN A 388 -0.55 -1.88 -6.22
C ASN A 388 -1.30 -1.42 -4.96
N TYR A 389 -1.16 -2.12 -3.80
CA TYR A 389 -1.77 -1.75 -2.52
C TYR A 389 -0.74 -1.58 -1.39
N MET A 390 0.30 -2.43 -1.36
CA MET A 390 1.16 -2.61 -0.19
C MET A 390 2.57 -2.01 -0.34
N TYR A 391 2.88 -1.31 -1.45
CA TYR A 391 4.17 -0.65 -1.61
C TYR A 391 4.10 0.78 -1.05
N LEU A 392 4.79 0.99 0.09
CA LEU A 392 4.81 2.27 0.79
C LEU A 392 5.94 3.20 0.30
N ASP A 393 6.75 2.78 -0.64
CA ASP A 393 7.69 3.61 -1.40
C ASP A 393 7.03 4.34 -2.59
N PHE A 394 5.76 4.02 -2.90
CA PHE A 394 4.96 4.70 -3.91
C PHE A 394 4.39 6.04 -3.41
N TYR A 395 4.10 6.94 -4.35
CA TYR A 395 3.45 8.22 -4.06
C TYR A 395 2.14 8.04 -3.29
N GLN A 396 1.93 8.88 -2.29
CA GLN A 396 0.70 8.87 -1.47
C GLN A 396 -0.22 10.08 -1.71
N ALA A 397 0.24 11.07 -2.50
CA ALA A 397 -0.54 12.20 -3.00
C ALA A 397 -0.03 12.60 -4.39
N ASP A 398 -0.49 13.73 -4.97
CA ASP A 398 -0.03 14.20 -6.28
C ASP A 398 1.51 14.28 -6.32
N PRO A 399 2.17 13.57 -7.25
CA PRO A 399 3.64 13.56 -7.37
C PRO A 399 4.30 14.94 -7.40
N LYS A 400 3.60 15.96 -7.91
CA LYS A 400 4.09 17.36 -7.96
C LYS A 400 4.23 18.01 -6.60
N THR A 401 3.56 17.47 -5.58
CA THR A 401 3.55 17.99 -4.20
C THR A 401 4.37 17.14 -3.24
N GLN A 402 4.96 16.04 -3.75
CA GLN A 402 5.62 15.02 -2.93
C GLN A 402 7.13 14.99 -3.17
N PRO A 403 7.92 14.50 -2.20
CA PRO A 403 9.28 14.05 -2.47
C PRO A 403 9.30 13.04 -3.61
N TYR A 404 10.38 13.00 -4.37
CA TYR A 404 10.51 12.05 -5.47
C TYR A 404 10.44 10.60 -4.96
N ALA A 405 9.65 9.77 -5.63
CA ALA A 405 9.49 8.35 -5.36
C ALA A 405 9.65 7.54 -6.66
N ILE A 406 9.76 6.22 -6.56
CA ILE A 406 9.98 5.34 -7.71
C ILE A 406 8.83 5.39 -8.74
N GLY A 407 7.64 5.78 -8.33
CA GLY A 407 6.43 5.81 -9.14
C GLY A 407 5.25 5.21 -8.36
N GLY A 408 4.26 4.70 -9.07
CA GLY A 408 3.06 4.14 -8.47
C GLY A 408 2.22 5.16 -7.70
N TYR A 409 1.09 4.71 -7.15
CA TYR A 409 0.19 5.56 -6.36
C TYR A 409 -0.60 4.74 -5.36
N THR A 410 -0.28 4.87 -4.07
CA THR A 410 -0.89 4.14 -2.97
C THR A 410 -1.27 5.07 -1.82
N PRO A 411 -2.30 5.94 -2.00
CA PRO A 411 -2.82 6.75 -0.91
C PRO A 411 -3.39 5.88 0.21
N ILE A 412 -3.45 6.40 1.43
CA ILE A 412 -3.84 5.61 2.61
C ILE A 412 -5.21 4.93 2.48
N LYS A 413 -6.18 5.56 1.84
CA LYS A 413 -7.51 4.97 1.59
C LYS A 413 -7.42 3.74 0.68
N LYS A 414 -6.56 3.77 -0.33
CA LYS A 414 -6.30 2.63 -1.21
C LYS A 414 -5.62 1.49 -0.46
N VAL A 415 -4.60 1.77 0.36
CA VAL A 415 -4.00 0.77 1.25
C VAL A 415 -5.07 0.15 2.14
N TYR A 416 -5.89 0.97 2.80
CA TYR A 416 -6.94 0.50 3.73
C TYR A 416 -8.04 -0.33 3.06
N SER A 417 -8.32 -0.10 1.77
CA SER A 417 -9.35 -0.84 1.01
C SER A 417 -8.96 -2.29 0.72
N TYR A 418 -7.69 -2.65 0.86
CA TYR A 418 -7.20 -3.97 0.52
C TYR A 418 -7.73 -5.06 1.48
N ASP A 419 -8.14 -6.20 0.92
CA ASP A 419 -8.39 -7.45 1.66
C ASP A 419 -7.40 -8.52 1.19
N PRO A 420 -6.54 -9.05 2.09
CA PRO A 420 -5.56 -10.07 1.72
C PRO A 420 -6.16 -11.42 1.31
N VAL A 421 -7.45 -11.66 1.58
CA VAL A 421 -8.12 -12.93 1.23
C VAL A 421 -8.94 -12.74 -0.04
N PRO A 422 -8.49 -13.26 -1.21
CA PRO A 422 -9.24 -13.20 -2.46
C PRO A 422 -10.36 -14.25 -2.46
N ALA A 423 -11.39 -14.06 -1.62
CA ALA A 423 -12.46 -15.04 -1.37
C ALA A 423 -13.29 -15.39 -2.62
N ASP A 424 -13.33 -14.50 -3.61
CA ASP A 424 -14.00 -14.78 -4.90
C ASP A 424 -13.21 -15.76 -5.78
N SER A 425 -11.91 -15.94 -5.50
CA SER A 425 -10.99 -16.77 -6.29
C SER A 425 -10.56 -18.05 -5.58
N LEU A 426 -10.70 -18.14 -4.26
CA LEU A 426 -10.25 -19.26 -3.43
C LEU A 426 -11.40 -19.89 -2.67
N THR A 427 -11.33 -21.21 -2.46
CA THR A 427 -12.22 -21.92 -1.53
C THR A 427 -11.84 -21.60 -0.08
N ALA A 428 -12.76 -21.87 0.86
CA ALA A 428 -12.51 -21.65 2.29
C ALA A 428 -11.30 -22.46 2.82
N GLU A 429 -10.97 -23.59 2.23
CA GLU A 429 -9.78 -24.39 2.58
C GLU A 429 -8.51 -23.71 2.07
N GLU A 430 -8.51 -23.29 0.80
CA GLU A 430 -7.38 -22.59 0.18
C GLU A 430 -7.10 -21.25 0.85
N CYS A 431 -8.14 -20.53 1.31
CA CYS A 431 -7.99 -19.27 2.05
C CYS A 431 -7.17 -19.43 3.35
N ARG A 432 -7.11 -20.65 3.94
CA ARG A 432 -6.32 -20.90 5.17
C ARG A 432 -4.82 -20.80 4.96
N HIS A 433 -4.37 -20.93 3.72
CA HIS A 433 -2.97 -20.72 3.35
C HIS A 433 -2.54 -19.26 3.33
N ILE A 434 -3.48 -18.30 3.40
CA ILE A 434 -3.14 -16.89 3.52
C ILE A 434 -2.75 -16.58 4.95
N LEU A 435 -1.44 -16.52 5.23
CA LEU A 435 -0.88 -16.26 6.55
C LEU A 435 -1.17 -14.85 7.04
N GLY A 436 -1.26 -13.90 6.12
CA GLY A 436 -1.50 -12.49 6.41
C GLY A 436 -1.01 -11.52 5.35
N VAL A 437 -0.65 -10.31 5.79
CA VAL A 437 -0.32 -9.18 4.94
C VAL A 437 0.99 -8.53 5.38
N GLN A 438 1.74 -8.04 4.41
CA GLN A 438 2.92 -7.20 4.63
C GLN A 438 2.87 -5.98 3.72
N ALA A 439 3.36 -4.84 4.19
CA ALA A 439 3.65 -3.72 3.32
C ALA A 439 5.16 -3.55 3.15
N ASN A 440 5.57 -3.24 1.92
CA ASN A 440 6.97 -3.12 1.55
C ASN A 440 7.38 -1.65 1.43
N THR A 441 8.62 -1.37 1.83
CA THR A 441 9.24 -0.05 1.68
C THR A 441 10.63 -0.22 1.10
N TRP A 442 10.72 -0.10 -0.22
CA TRP A 442 11.97 -0.07 -0.97
C TRP A 442 12.61 1.32 -0.84
N THR A 443 13.94 1.39 -0.78
CA THR A 443 14.60 2.63 -0.35
C THR A 443 15.52 3.26 -1.40
N GLU A 444 15.36 2.95 -2.67
CA GLU A 444 16.12 3.57 -3.76
C GLU A 444 16.04 5.10 -3.72
N TYR A 445 14.89 5.62 -3.35
CA TYR A 445 14.61 7.06 -3.31
C TYR A 445 14.36 7.59 -1.89
N ILE A 446 14.48 6.75 -0.86
CA ILE A 446 14.26 7.12 0.54
C ILE A 446 15.62 7.19 1.24
N GLN A 447 16.16 8.40 1.37
CA GLN A 447 17.55 8.64 1.76
C GLN A 447 17.75 8.92 3.26
N THR A 448 16.70 9.24 4.00
CA THR A 448 16.81 9.62 5.42
C THR A 448 15.74 8.94 6.27
N PRO A 449 15.96 8.79 7.58
CA PRO A 449 14.97 8.26 8.50
C PRO A 449 13.64 9.02 8.50
N GLU A 450 13.72 10.36 8.43
CA GLU A 450 12.53 11.20 8.38
C GLU A 450 11.72 10.98 7.09
N HIS A 451 12.40 10.71 5.96
CA HIS A 451 11.73 10.36 4.71
C HIS A 451 11.12 8.96 4.79
N LEU A 452 11.80 7.99 5.41
CA LEU A 452 11.27 6.65 5.67
C LEU A 452 9.97 6.73 6.50
N GLU A 453 10.01 7.45 7.62
CA GLU A 453 8.86 7.65 8.48
C GLU A 453 7.70 8.35 7.76
N TYR A 454 8.00 9.37 6.94
CA TYR A 454 7.03 10.06 6.10
C TYR A 454 6.35 9.12 5.09
N MET A 455 7.11 8.22 4.48
CA MET A 455 6.56 7.27 3.49
C MET A 455 5.76 6.17 4.17
N MET A 456 6.18 5.67 5.34
CA MET A 456 5.48 4.60 6.03
C MET A 456 4.21 5.08 6.76
N PHE A 457 4.26 6.24 7.43
CA PHE A 457 3.18 6.68 8.32
C PHE A 457 2.40 7.87 7.75
N PRO A 458 1.04 7.81 7.80
CA PRO A 458 0.19 6.89 8.58
C PRO A 458 -0.21 5.59 7.87
N ARG A 459 0.26 5.27 6.65
CA ARG A 459 -0.19 4.09 5.89
C ARG A 459 0.04 2.77 6.63
N ALA A 460 1.11 2.65 7.41
CA ALA A 460 1.35 1.48 8.25
C ALA A 460 0.23 1.24 9.29
N LEU A 461 -0.53 2.26 9.70
CA LEU A 461 -1.71 2.09 10.55
C LEU A 461 -2.83 1.32 9.85
N ALA A 462 -3.00 1.57 8.54
CA ALA A 462 -3.95 0.83 7.71
C ALA A 462 -3.54 -0.65 7.63
N VAL A 463 -2.26 -0.93 7.40
CA VAL A 463 -1.71 -2.29 7.37
C VAL A 463 -1.93 -3.02 8.70
N ALA A 464 -1.69 -2.33 9.82
CA ALA A 464 -1.92 -2.88 11.16
C ALA A 464 -3.39 -3.29 11.37
N GLU A 465 -4.34 -2.45 10.93
CA GLU A 465 -5.76 -2.75 11.06
C GLU A 465 -6.22 -3.84 10.06
N ILE A 466 -5.69 -3.88 8.84
CA ILE A 466 -5.94 -4.97 7.88
C ILE A 466 -5.51 -6.31 8.46
N GLY A 467 -4.34 -6.35 9.07
CA GLY A 467 -3.76 -7.57 9.65
C GLY A 467 -4.45 -8.04 10.93
N TRP A 468 -5.02 -7.12 11.70
CA TRP A 468 -5.60 -7.41 13.01
C TRP A 468 -7.12 -7.54 12.98
N THR A 469 -7.82 -6.57 12.40
CA THR A 469 -9.29 -6.44 12.49
C THR A 469 -9.98 -7.21 11.38
N SER A 470 -11.06 -7.93 11.69
CA SER A 470 -11.84 -8.65 10.68
C SER A 470 -12.47 -7.70 9.67
N GLN A 471 -12.64 -8.19 8.42
CA GLN A 471 -13.08 -7.37 7.28
C GLN A 471 -14.43 -6.69 7.54
N GLU A 472 -15.36 -7.39 8.18
CA GLU A 472 -16.72 -6.92 8.43
C GLU A 472 -16.78 -5.72 9.40
N LEU A 473 -15.74 -5.53 10.19
CA LEU A 473 -15.64 -4.42 11.15
C LEU A 473 -14.90 -3.21 10.59
N ARG A 474 -14.29 -3.33 9.41
CA ARG A 474 -13.49 -2.26 8.80
C ARG A 474 -14.34 -1.42 7.86
N THR A 475 -14.40 -0.12 8.11
CA THR A 475 -14.94 0.88 7.19
C THR A 475 -14.03 2.11 7.19
N TRP A 476 -13.88 2.74 6.03
CA TRP A 476 -13.06 3.94 5.90
C TRP A 476 -13.56 5.09 6.79
N GLU A 477 -14.87 5.25 6.88
CA GLU A 477 -15.53 6.31 7.65
C GLU A 477 -15.23 6.20 9.16
N ASP A 478 -15.12 4.98 9.68
CA ASP A 478 -14.74 4.72 11.07
C ASP A 478 -13.21 4.80 11.28
N PHE A 479 -12.41 4.32 10.31
CA PHE A 479 -10.95 4.35 10.40
C PHE A 479 -10.39 5.78 10.31
N LYS A 480 -10.89 6.60 9.40
CA LYS A 480 -10.39 7.95 9.10
C LYS A 480 -10.27 8.85 10.34
N PRO A 481 -11.32 9.04 11.18
CA PRO A 481 -11.20 9.85 12.40
C PRO A 481 -10.19 9.27 13.41
N ARG A 482 -10.13 7.95 13.56
CA ARG A 482 -9.17 7.29 14.46
C ARG A 482 -7.74 7.49 13.97
N MET A 483 -7.47 7.30 12.69
CA MET A 483 -6.19 7.54 12.04
C MET A 483 -5.74 9.00 12.24
N ASN A 484 -6.61 9.98 11.99
CA ASN A 484 -6.30 11.39 12.21
C ASN A 484 -5.88 11.67 13.67
N ALA A 485 -6.56 11.08 14.65
CA ALA A 485 -6.17 11.20 16.06
C ALA A 485 -4.80 10.57 16.36
N HIS A 486 -4.45 9.48 15.67
CA HIS A 486 -3.18 8.78 15.85
C HIS A 486 -1.98 9.49 15.20
N ILE A 487 -2.16 10.37 14.22
CA ILE A 487 -1.08 11.20 13.67
C ILE A 487 -0.40 12.02 14.79
N SER A 488 -1.19 12.66 15.65
CA SER A 488 -0.64 13.40 16.79
C SER A 488 0.10 12.50 17.80
N LYS A 489 -0.35 11.25 18.00
CA LYS A 489 0.35 10.28 18.84
C LYS A 489 1.68 9.87 18.23
N LEU A 490 1.73 9.57 16.93
CA LEU A 490 2.96 9.27 16.20
C LEU A 490 3.97 10.42 16.29
N GLN A 491 3.51 11.66 16.07
CA GLN A 491 4.35 12.85 16.22
C GLN A 491 4.87 13.02 17.66
N GLY A 492 4.03 12.70 18.67
CA GLY A 492 4.44 12.64 20.07
C GLY A 492 5.48 11.56 20.38
N MET A 493 5.55 10.49 19.58
CA MET A 493 6.58 9.45 19.62
C MET A 493 7.84 9.84 18.82
N GLY A 494 7.87 11.04 18.24
CA GLY A 494 9.00 11.53 17.44
C GLY A 494 9.03 10.99 16.01
N ILE A 495 7.88 10.53 15.48
CA ILE A 495 7.75 10.03 14.11
C ILE A 495 7.33 11.16 13.18
N ARG A 496 8.03 11.31 12.07
CA ARG A 496 7.68 12.27 11.03
C ARG A 496 6.67 11.69 10.05
N THR A 497 5.39 11.92 10.35
CA THR A 497 4.31 11.41 9.50
C THR A 497 4.14 12.24 8.22
N PHE A 498 3.59 11.61 7.19
CA PHE A 498 3.00 12.30 6.05
C PHE A 498 1.97 13.34 6.54
N THR A 499 2.02 14.52 5.96
CA THR A 499 1.00 15.54 6.18
C THR A 499 -0.17 15.25 5.24
N LEU A 500 -1.29 14.79 5.81
CA LEU A 500 -2.49 14.48 5.04
C LEU A 500 -2.83 15.61 4.06
N SER A 501 -3.18 15.24 2.85
CA SER A 501 -3.49 16.18 1.78
C SER A 501 -4.70 17.07 2.12
N ASP A 502 -4.66 18.32 1.68
CA ASP A 502 -5.82 19.20 1.59
C ASP A 502 -6.57 19.02 0.25
N GLU A 503 -6.08 18.17 -0.62
CA GLU A 503 -6.77 17.78 -1.86
C GLU A 503 -7.90 16.81 -1.57
N LEU A 504 -8.94 16.88 -2.37
CA LEU A 504 -10.08 15.99 -2.25
C LEU A 504 -9.94 14.81 -3.23
N GLU A 505 -10.22 13.62 -2.73
CA GLU A 505 -10.50 12.49 -3.59
C GLU A 505 -11.88 12.67 -4.23
N VAL A 506 -11.95 12.48 -5.54
CA VAL A 506 -13.20 12.54 -6.30
C VAL A 506 -13.47 11.19 -6.89
N THR A 507 -14.48 10.50 -6.38
CA THR A 507 -14.99 9.26 -6.98
C THR A 507 -16.31 9.52 -7.69
N MET A 508 -16.62 8.71 -8.70
CA MET A 508 -17.84 8.83 -9.49
C MET A 508 -18.57 7.48 -9.53
N GLN A 509 -19.89 7.53 -9.57
CA GLN A 509 -20.74 6.36 -9.80
C GLN A 509 -21.67 6.70 -10.96
N VAL A 510 -21.63 5.91 -12.03
CA VAL A 510 -22.43 6.13 -13.24
C VAL A 510 -23.69 5.29 -13.16
N ASP A 511 -24.85 5.95 -13.11
CA ASP A 511 -26.16 5.33 -13.25
C ASP A 511 -26.68 5.49 -14.67
N THR A 512 -26.54 4.44 -15.48
CA THR A 512 -27.01 4.43 -16.86
C THR A 512 -28.54 4.39 -16.98
N ALA A 513 -29.25 3.86 -15.97
CA ALA A 513 -30.71 3.80 -15.92
C ALA A 513 -31.31 5.17 -15.56
N GLY A 514 -30.75 5.85 -14.56
CA GLY A 514 -31.11 7.22 -14.18
C GLY A 514 -30.56 8.28 -15.11
N ARG A 515 -29.59 7.94 -15.97
CA ARG A 515 -28.85 8.86 -16.85
C ARG A 515 -28.18 9.99 -16.06
N GLU A 516 -27.43 9.60 -15.05
CA GLU A 516 -26.73 10.53 -14.17
C GLU A 516 -25.40 9.96 -13.66
N ILE A 517 -24.53 10.85 -13.23
CA ILE A 517 -23.28 10.52 -12.54
C ILE A 517 -23.35 11.12 -11.13
N GLU A 518 -23.21 10.31 -10.12
CA GLU A 518 -23.01 10.77 -8.75
C GLU A 518 -21.53 11.03 -8.50
N VAL A 519 -21.20 12.25 -8.07
CA VAL A 519 -19.84 12.65 -7.71
C VAL A 519 -19.70 12.72 -6.22
N ILE A 520 -18.82 11.88 -5.68
CA ILE A 520 -18.54 11.76 -4.25
C ILE A 520 -17.20 12.43 -3.96
N LEU A 521 -17.21 13.37 -3.02
CA LEU A 521 -16.02 14.07 -2.55
C LEU A 521 -15.62 13.52 -1.19
N ASP A 522 -14.35 13.19 -1.01
CA ASP A 522 -13.80 12.74 0.26
C ASP A 522 -12.49 13.44 0.57
N ALA A 523 -12.19 13.61 1.87
CA ALA A 523 -10.96 14.21 2.38
C ALA A 523 -10.24 13.23 3.29
N GLU A 524 -8.92 13.15 3.21
CA GLU A 524 -8.12 12.38 4.17
C GLU A 524 -8.16 13.01 5.58
N LYS A 525 -8.20 14.34 5.65
CA LYS A 525 -8.31 15.07 6.91
C LYS A 525 -9.70 14.95 7.53
N TYR A 526 -9.76 14.88 8.85
CA TYR A 526 -11.00 14.83 9.62
C TYR A 526 -10.90 15.72 10.88
N PRO A 527 -11.93 16.53 11.20
CA PRO A 527 -13.10 16.84 10.34
C PRO A 527 -12.70 17.71 9.13
N ALA A 528 -13.51 17.67 8.07
CA ALA A 528 -13.32 18.49 6.88
C ALA A 528 -14.61 19.22 6.51
N GLU A 529 -14.56 20.56 6.37
CA GLU A 529 -15.62 21.35 5.76
C GLU A 529 -15.30 21.47 4.26
N ILE A 530 -16.05 20.74 3.43
CA ILE A 530 -15.86 20.73 1.97
C ILE A 530 -16.88 21.65 1.33
N ARG A 531 -16.40 22.61 0.51
CA ARG A 531 -17.25 23.48 -0.32
C ARG A 531 -16.95 23.28 -1.79
N TYR A 532 -17.98 23.41 -2.63
CA TYR A 532 -17.84 23.13 -4.05
C TYR A 532 -18.66 24.08 -4.94
N THR A 533 -18.32 24.08 -6.23
CA THR A 533 -19.03 24.69 -7.34
C THR A 533 -19.19 23.68 -8.48
N THR A 534 -20.14 23.89 -9.39
CA THR A 534 -20.37 23.01 -10.54
C THR A 534 -20.12 23.70 -11.88
N ASP A 535 -19.71 24.96 -11.86
CA ASP A 535 -19.47 25.83 -13.03
C ASP A 535 -17.97 26.09 -13.28
N GLY A 536 -17.09 25.47 -12.51
CA GLY A 536 -15.63 25.66 -12.61
C GLY A 536 -15.10 26.91 -11.91
N SER A 537 -15.93 27.69 -11.25
CA SER A 537 -15.48 28.80 -10.41
C SER A 537 -14.77 28.27 -9.16
N VAL A 538 -13.77 29.02 -8.65
CA VAL A 538 -13.10 28.65 -7.41
C VAL A 538 -14.07 28.78 -6.24
N PRO A 539 -14.25 27.73 -5.40
CA PRO A 539 -15.16 27.81 -4.26
C PRO A 539 -14.69 28.83 -3.23
N VAL A 540 -15.65 29.49 -2.61
CA VAL A 540 -15.47 30.48 -1.52
C VAL A 540 -16.24 30.03 -0.28
N ALA A 541 -16.02 30.67 0.87
CA ALA A 541 -16.66 30.31 2.13
C ALA A 541 -18.20 30.29 2.07
N SER A 542 -18.82 31.00 1.14
CA SER A 542 -20.27 31.00 0.89
C SER A 542 -20.74 30.02 -0.18
N SER A 543 -19.83 29.28 -0.83
CA SER A 543 -20.19 28.25 -1.82
C SER A 543 -20.95 27.10 -1.15
N ALA A 544 -21.59 26.26 -1.95
CA ALA A 544 -22.35 25.12 -1.46
C ALA A 544 -21.52 24.23 -0.52
N LEU A 545 -22.09 23.85 0.61
CA LEU A 545 -21.50 22.90 1.54
C LEU A 545 -21.78 21.48 1.01
N TYR A 546 -20.76 20.66 0.93
CA TYR A 546 -20.91 19.25 0.57
C TYR A 546 -21.54 18.47 1.72
N ALA A 547 -22.70 17.88 1.48
CA ALA A 547 -23.44 17.09 2.46
C ALA A 547 -23.77 15.67 1.93
N GLY A 548 -23.36 15.34 0.74
CA GLY A 548 -23.59 14.04 0.07
C GLY A 548 -23.32 14.12 -1.43
N PRO A 549 -23.49 13.03 -2.18
CA PRO A 549 -23.15 12.95 -3.59
C PRO A 549 -23.76 14.09 -4.43
N ILE A 550 -23.00 14.59 -5.40
CA ILE A 550 -23.43 15.63 -6.34
C ILE A 550 -23.91 14.93 -7.61
N THR A 551 -25.19 15.06 -7.94
CA THR A 551 -25.78 14.47 -9.15
C THR A 551 -25.51 15.32 -10.37
N VAL A 552 -24.98 14.73 -11.45
CA VAL A 552 -24.70 15.34 -12.74
C VAL A 552 -25.44 14.58 -13.84
N GLN A 553 -26.36 15.24 -14.55
CA GLN A 553 -27.20 14.64 -15.61
C GLN A 553 -26.78 15.05 -17.03
N ASP A 554 -25.81 15.94 -17.16
CA ASP A 554 -25.30 16.45 -18.42
C ASP A 554 -23.80 16.67 -18.30
N SER A 555 -23.33 17.89 -18.11
CA SER A 555 -21.94 18.25 -17.92
C SER A 555 -21.79 19.14 -16.70
N ALA A 556 -20.75 18.91 -15.90
CA ALA A 556 -20.38 19.78 -14.81
C ALA A 556 -18.85 19.94 -14.72
N HIS A 557 -18.44 21.15 -14.40
CA HIS A 557 -17.06 21.45 -14.07
C HIS A 557 -16.95 21.68 -12.57
N ILE A 558 -16.76 20.60 -11.82
CA ILE A 558 -16.73 20.62 -10.37
C ILE A 558 -15.37 21.13 -9.90
N LYS A 559 -15.40 22.18 -9.07
CA LYS A 559 -14.26 22.56 -8.22
C LYS A 559 -14.67 22.49 -6.77
N ALA A 560 -13.82 21.84 -5.97
CA ALA A 560 -14.08 21.63 -4.56
C ALA A 560 -12.82 21.83 -3.73
N ALA A 561 -12.96 22.32 -2.50
CA ALA A 561 -11.84 22.56 -1.59
C ALA A 561 -12.27 22.38 -0.13
N ILE A 562 -11.29 22.08 0.72
CA ILE A 562 -11.46 22.07 2.17
C ILE A 562 -11.39 23.52 2.68
N PHE A 563 -12.25 23.84 3.63
CA PHE A 563 -12.24 25.12 4.36
C PHE A 563 -12.00 24.89 5.85
N ARG A 564 -11.25 25.82 6.45
CA ARG A 564 -11.05 25.88 7.89
C ARG A 564 -11.20 27.33 8.35
N ASP A 565 -12.11 27.56 9.28
CA ASP A 565 -12.42 28.91 9.76
C ASP A 565 -12.75 29.91 8.64
N GLY A 566 -13.44 29.42 7.60
CA GLY A 566 -13.80 30.21 6.40
C GLY A 566 -12.65 30.46 5.42
N VAL A 567 -11.44 29.90 5.65
CA VAL A 567 -10.28 30.05 4.78
C VAL A 567 -10.07 28.78 3.98
N LEU A 568 -9.92 28.92 2.67
CA LEU A 568 -9.61 27.82 1.74
C LEU A 568 -8.24 27.22 2.07
N GLN A 569 -8.17 25.89 2.14
CA GLN A 569 -6.95 25.12 2.36
C GLN A 569 -6.49 24.47 1.06
N GLY A 570 -5.18 24.47 0.83
CA GLY A 570 -4.56 23.82 -0.34
C GLY A 570 -5.01 24.39 -1.69
N THR A 571 -4.94 23.55 -2.72
CA THR A 571 -5.40 23.87 -4.07
C THR A 571 -6.75 23.21 -4.30
N PRO A 572 -7.76 23.91 -4.87
CA PRO A 572 -9.03 23.29 -5.18
C PRO A 572 -8.87 22.11 -6.13
N THR A 573 -9.45 20.98 -5.76
CA THR A 573 -9.55 19.81 -6.63
C THR A 573 -10.56 20.10 -7.74
N GLU A 574 -10.19 19.76 -8.97
CA GLU A 574 -10.97 20.02 -10.16
C GLU A 574 -11.30 18.73 -10.90
N LYS A 575 -12.58 18.55 -11.27
CA LYS A 575 -13.04 17.40 -12.05
C LYS A 575 -14.09 17.83 -13.06
N LYS A 576 -13.83 17.53 -14.34
CA LYS A 576 -14.87 17.58 -15.39
C LYS A 576 -15.62 16.26 -15.38
N VAL A 577 -16.91 16.33 -15.37
CA VAL A 577 -17.82 15.19 -15.31
C VAL A 577 -18.83 15.35 -16.45
N ASP A 578 -18.92 14.33 -17.29
CA ASP A 578 -19.70 14.40 -18.52
C ASP A 578 -20.56 13.13 -18.64
N TYR A 579 -21.90 13.28 -18.51
CA TYR A 579 -22.81 12.24 -18.95
C TYR A 579 -23.06 12.43 -20.45
N HIS A 580 -22.17 11.87 -21.28
CA HIS A 580 -22.12 12.13 -22.72
C HIS A 580 -22.91 11.10 -23.55
N ARG A 581 -23.10 11.38 -24.86
CA ARG A 581 -23.97 10.57 -25.74
C ARG A 581 -23.50 9.18 -26.05
N ALA A 582 -22.18 8.91 -25.94
CA ALA A 582 -21.59 7.61 -26.23
C ALA A 582 -21.49 6.69 -25.00
N ILE A 583 -21.94 7.12 -23.80
CA ILE A 583 -21.93 6.25 -22.63
C ILE A 583 -22.70 4.95 -22.93
N ASN A 584 -22.01 3.84 -22.67
CA ASN A 584 -22.50 2.48 -22.84
C ASN A 584 -22.93 2.09 -24.27
N LYS A 585 -22.46 2.83 -25.29
CA LYS A 585 -22.68 2.48 -26.70
C LYS A 585 -21.74 1.35 -27.14
N PRO A 586 -22.16 0.53 -28.15
CA PRO A 586 -21.29 -0.51 -28.70
C PRO A 586 -19.98 0.06 -29.25
N ILE A 587 -18.86 -0.52 -28.85
CA ILE A 587 -17.53 -0.19 -29.38
C ILE A 587 -16.87 -1.44 -29.96
N HIS A 588 -16.25 -1.31 -31.11
CA HIS A 588 -15.48 -2.34 -31.78
C HIS A 588 -14.03 -1.91 -31.96
N TYR A 589 -13.09 -2.76 -31.61
CA TYR A 589 -11.65 -2.49 -31.74
C TYR A 589 -11.08 -3.20 -32.97
N ASN A 590 -10.43 -2.44 -33.84
CA ASN A 590 -9.63 -2.98 -34.93
C ASN A 590 -8.20 -3.33 -34.46
N SER A 591 -7.78 -2.79 -33.34
CA SER A 591 -6.50 -3.10 -32.67
C SER A 591 -6.67 -4.19 -31.63
N LYS A 592 -5.53 -4.83 -31.27
CA LYS A 592 -5.52 -5.84 -30.22
C LYS A 592 -5.53 -5.15 -28.86
N LEU A 593 -6.49 -5.52 -28.01
CA LEU A 593 -6.50 -5.14 -26.58
C LEU A 593 -5.43 -5.92 -25.82
N TYR A 594 -4.82 -5.26 -24.84
CA TYR A 594 -3.85 -5.89 -23.94
C TYR A 594 -4.56 -6.38 -22.68
N GLU A 595 -4.58 -7.71 -22.49
CA GLU A 595 -5.35 -8.35 -21.40
C GLU A 595 -4.97 -7.87 -19.99
N GLY A 596 -3.71 -7.44 -19.78
CA GLY A 596 -3.23 -6.93 -18.49
C GLY A 596 -3.77 -5.55 -18.10
N TYR A 597 -4.31 -4.77 -19.08
CA TYR A 597 -4.81 -3.40 -18.84
C TYR A 597 -6.12 -3.14 -19.56
N MET A 598 -7.17 -3.81 -19.13
CA MET A 598 -8.51 -3.74 -19.75
C MET A 598 -9.41 -2.62 -19.17
N ALA A 599 -9.02 -1.99 -18.04
CA ALA A 599 -9.77 -0.92 -17.38
C ALA A 599 -11.26 -1.22 -17.13
N GLY A 600 -11.62 -2.42 -16.74
CA GLY A 600 -13.03 -2.80 -16.51
C GLY A 600 -13.72 -3.45 -17.71
N GLY A 601 -13.00 -3.67 -18.82
CA GLY A 601 -13.48 -4.47 -19.95
C GLY A 601 -13.48 -3.74 -21.30
N THR A 602 -14.13 -4.35 -22.27
CA THR A 602 -14.14 -3.86 -23.65
C THR A 602 -14.85 -2.51 -23.80
N ASN A 603 -15.74 -2.14 -22.88
CA ASN A 603 -16.47 -0.86 -22.93
C ASN A 603 -15.82 0.27 -22.12
N ALA A 604 -14.61 0.07 -21.60
CA ALA A 604 -13.96 0.99 -20.68
C ALA A 604 -13.72 2.41 -21.21
N LEU A 605 -13.64 2.58 -22.54
CA LEU A 605 -13.52 3.93 -23.12
C LEU A 605 -14.86 4.68 -23.24
N LEU A 606 -15.98 4.07 -22.85
CA LEU A 606 -17.35 4.62 -22.95
C LEU A 606 -18.16 4.35 -21.67
N ASP A 607 -17.51 4.18 -20.54
CA ASP A 607 -18.19 3.85 -19.27
C ASP A 607 -18.49 5.10 -18.41
N GLY A 608 -18.05 6.28 -18.83
CA GLY A 608 -18.23 7.55 -18.12
C GLY A 608 -17.22 7.80 -17.02
N TYR A 609 -16.21 6.92 -16.85
CA TYR A 609 -15.18 7.06 -15.83
C TYR A 609 -13.88 7.61 -16.40
N ARG A 610 -13.37 8.65 -15.78
CA ARG A 610 -12.06 9.22 -16.09
C ARG A 610 -10.98 8.62 -15.18
N GLY A 611 -9.85 8.23 -15.76
CA GLY A 611 -8.68 7.76 -15.03
C GLY A 611 -8.08 8.82 -14.10
N GLY A 612 -7.41 8.35 -13.06
CA GLY A 612 -6.69 9.15 -12.06
C GLY A 612 -5.20 9.34 -12.38
N LEU A 613 -4.40 9.42 -11.35
CA LEU A 613 -2.95 9.71 -11.43
C LEU A 613 -2.09 8.48 -11.74
N THR A 614 -2.68 7.29 -11.83
CA THR A 614 -1.96 6.05 -12.16
C THR A 614 -2.73 5.22 -13.17
N TYR A 615 -2.01 4.62 -14.11
CA TYR A 615 -2.60 3.65 -15.06
C TYR A 615 -3.03 2.32 -14.38
N LEU A 616 -2.68 2.12 -13.11
CA LEU A 616 -3.04 0.95 -12.30
C LEU A 616 -4.34 1.14 -11.49
N ASP A 617 -5.07 2.24 -11.69
CA ASP A 617 -6.33 2.52 -10.98
C ASP A 617 -7.56 1.76 -11.54
N GLY A 618 -7.36 0.95 -12.58
CA GLY A 618 -8.42 0.21 -13.25
C GLY A 618 -9.35 1.07 -14.11
N ARG A 619 -8.91 2.30 -14.49
CA ARG A 619 -9.66 3.26 -15.33
C ARG A 619 -8.94 3.64 -16.61
N TRP A 620 -7.72 3.13 -16.81
CA TRP A 620 -6.92 3.37 -18.00
C TRP A 620 -6.81 2.09 -18.82
N GLN A 621 -7.29 2.12 -20.06
CA GLN A 621 -7.13 1.01 -20.99
C GLN A 621 -5.80 1.15 -21.74
N GLY A 622 -4.95 0.12 -21.66
CA GLY A 622 -3.59 0.12 -22.19
C GLY A 622 -3.44 -0.65 -23.50
N TYR A 623 -2.58 -0.14 -24.40
CA TYR A 623 -2.31 -0.73 -25.70
C TYR A 623 -0.82 -0.80 -25.97
N LEU A 624 -0.32 -1.98 -26.38
CA LEU A 624 1.01 -2.17 -26.96
C LEU A 624 1.03 -1.98 -28.48
N ASP A 625 -0.13 -1.71 -29.07
CA ASP A 625 -0.39 -1.47 -30.48
C ASP A 625 -1.00 -0.09 -30.67
N ASP A 626 -1.30 0.31 -31.92
CA ASP A 626 -2.09 1.51 -32.21
C ASP A 626 -3.49 1.36 -31.60
N LEU A 627 -4.11 2.45 -31.12
CA LEU A 627 -5.54 2.43 -30.85
C LEU A 627 -6.30 2.73 -32.16
N ASP A 628 -7.18 1.81 -32.54
CA ASP A 628 -8.14 1.97 -33.63
C ASP A 628 -9.47 1.35 -33.20
N CYS A 629 -10.46 2.21 -32.95
CA CYS A 629 -11.79 1.76 -32.51
C CYS A 629 -12.92 2.46 -33.24
N VAL A 630 -14.07 1.78 -33.33
CA VAL A 630 -15.30 2.27 -33.95
C VAL A 630 -16.43 2.20 -32.93
N ILE A 631 -17.10 3.32 -32.71
CA ILE A 631 -18.28 3.46 -31.85
C ILE A 631 -19.52 3.45 -32.74
N ASP A 632 -20.52 2.60 -32.46
CA ASP A 632 -21.84 2.65 -33.07
C ASP A 632 -22.80 3.42 -32.17
N MET A 633 -23.21 4.62 -32.60
CA MET A 633 -24.18 5.42 -31.85
C MET A 633 -25.62 4.84 -31.95
N GLU A 634 -25.78 3.67 -32.63
CA GLU A 634 -27.03 2.93 -32.88
C GLU A 634 -28.02 3.64 -33.81
N GLU A 635 -28.00 4.97 -33.83
CA GLU A 635 -28.79 5.80 -34.71
C GLU A 635 -27.97 7.00 -35.23
N GLU A 636 -28.45 7.64 -36.28
CA GLU A 636 -27.86 8.87 -36.81
C GLU A 636 -28.00 9.99 -35.76
N THR A 637 -26.88 10.46 -35.24
CA THR A 637 -26.80 11.41 -34.12
C THR A 637 -26.10 12.70 -34.54
N ASP A 638 -26.61 13.84 -34.09
CA ASP A 638 -25.94 15.14 -34.24
C ASP A 638 -24.82 15.24 -33.19
N ILE A 639 -23.59 15.42 -33.68
CA ILE A 639 -22.38 15.46 -32.84
C ILE A 639 -21.66 16.79 -33.05
N HIS A 640 -21.37 17.47 -31.94
CA HIS A 640 -20.70 18.77 -31.95
C HIS A 640 -19.25 18.71 -31.48
N LYS A 641 -18.92 17.70 -30.70
CA LYS A 641 -17.57 17.54 -30.14
C LYS A 641 -17.28 16.07 -29.86
N VAL A 642 -16.02 15.67 -30.13
CA VAL A 642 -15.47 14.39 -29.70
C VAL A 642 -14.12 14.65 -29.02
N SER A 643 -13.85 14.05 -27.86
CA SER A 643 -12.52 14.09 -27.25
C SER A 643 -12.11 12.75 -26.68
N ILE A 644 -10.79 12.53 -26.58
CA ILE A 644 -10.16 11.38 -25.91
C ILE A 644 -8.93 11.87 -25.18
N ARG A 645 -8.65 11.32 -23.98
CA ARG A 645 -7.50 11.71 -23.17
C ARG A 645 -6.50 10.55 -23.05
N PHE A 646 -5.21 10.89 -23.14
CA PHE A 646 -4.09 9.95 -22.94
C PHE A 646 -3.18 10.41 -21.81
N MET A 647 -2.50 9.42 -21.19
CA MET A 647 -1.49 9.61 -20.14
C MET A 647 -0.08 9.47 -20.70
N GLN A 648 0.88 10.20 -20.14
CA GLN A 648 2.31 9.95 -20.26
C GLN A 648 2.95 9.76 -18.89
N LEU A 649 3.76 8.71 -18.76
CA LEU A 649 4.67 8.45 -17.64
C LEU A 649 5.81 7.57 -18.17
N ILE A 650 6.92 8.19 -18.56
CA ILE A 650 7.95 7.51 -19.34
C ILE A 650 8.75 6.46 -18.56
N GLY A 651 8.88 6.60 -17.25
CA GLY A 651 9.61 5.65 -16.40
C GLY A 651 9.14 4.18 -16.61
N PRO A 652 7.85 3.87 -16.45
CA PRO A 652 7.30 2.55 -16.74
C PRO A 652 6.99 2.31 -18.23
N GLY A 653 7.38 3.19 -19.14
CA GLY A 653 7.18 3.01 -20.58
C GLY A 653 5.79 3.39 -21.10
N VAL A 654 5.15 4.40 -20.51
CA VAL A 654 3.85 4.93 -20.97
C VAL A 654 4.06 6.23 -21.72
N PHE A 655 3.56 6.30 -22.98
CA PHE A 655 3.77 7.42 -23.88
C PHE A 655 2.46 7.95 -24.46
N GLN A 656 2.47 9.22 -24.94
CA GLN A 656 1.39 9.75 -25.78
C GLN A 656 1.41 9.04 -27.16
N PRO A 657 0.24 8.93 -27.84
CA PRO A 657 0.23 8.58 -29.27
C PRO A 657 0.90 9.69 -30.10
N GLY A 658 1.32 9.39 -31.34
CA GLY A 658 1.91 10.43 -32.20
C GLY A 658 0.93 11.54 -32.57
N GLN A 659 -0.34 11.17 -32.75
CA GLN A 659 -1.49 12.02 -33.06
C GLN A 659 -2.78 11.25 -32.83
N VAL A 660 -3.91 11.93 -32.89
CA VAL A 660 -5.24 11.29 -32.91
C VAL A 660 -5.99 11.78 -34.15
N GLU A 661 -6.63 10.86 -34.91
CA GLU A 661 -7.49 11.16 -36.04
C GLU A 661 -8.92 10.77 -35.71
N LEU A 662 -9.86 11.68 -35.97
CA LEU A 662 -11.30 11.46 -35.91
C LEU A 662 -11.86 11.22 -37.34
N LEU A 663 -12.63 10.13 -37.49
CA LEU A 663 -13.38 9.84 -38.69
C LEU A 663 -14.86 9.56 -38.35
N THR A 664 -15.76 9.84 -39.29
CA THR A 664 -17.19 9.52 -39.14
C THR A 664 -17.71 8.78 -40.38
N SER A 665 -18.77 7.99 -40.17
CA SER A 665 -19.44 7.25 -41.24
C SER A 665 -20.94 7.11 -40.95
N GLU A 666 -21.76 7.07 -42.01
CA GLU A 666 -23.19 6.77 -41.92
C GLU A 666 -23.48 5.28 -42.03
N ASP A 667 -22.65 4.55 -42.79
CA ASP A 667 -22.82 3.12 -43.13
C ASP A 667 -21.86 2.16 -42.39
N GLY A 668 -20.85 2.67 -41.67
CA GLY A 668 -19.84 1.88 -40.96
C GLY A 668 -18.72 1.33 -41.88
N GLU A 669 -18.79 1.62 -43.19
CA GLU A 669 -17.79 1.15 -44.17
C GLU A 669 -16.99 2.34 -44.75
N ASN A 670 -17.68 3.40 -45.12
CA ASN A 670 -17.08 4.58 -45.75
C ASN A 670 -16.83 5.69 -44.72
N PHE A 671 -15.59 5.79 -44.23
CA PHE A 671 -15.20 6.76 -43.23
C PHE A 671 -14.59 8.03 -43.83
N ILE A 672 -15.05 9.19 -43.36
CA ILE A 672 -14.56 10.51 -43.74
C ILE A 672 -13.78 11.11 -42.58
N SER A 673 -12.50 11.48 -42.79
CA SER A 673 -11.68 12.16 -41.81
C SER A 673 -12.24 13.55 -41.47
N ARG A 674 -12.34 13.83 -40.17
CA ARG A 674 -12.84 15.12 -39.62
C ARG A 674 -11.72 15.98 -39.06
N GLY A 675 -10.53 15.43 -38.94
CA GLY A 675 -9.34 16.13 -38.53
C GLY A 675 -8.32 15.25 -37.82
N ILE A 676 -7.14 15.80 -37.67
CA ILE A 676 -6.00 15.16 -36.97
C ILE A 676 -5.49 16.17 -35.94
N VAL A 677 -5.33 15.72 -34.69
CA VAL A 677 -4.74 16.52 -33.62
C VAL A 677 -3.40 15.90 -33.22
N PRO A 678 -2.29 16.61 -33.39
CA PRO A 678 -0.96 16.09 -33.03
C PRO A 678 -0.73 16.12 -31.52
N THR A 679 0.18 15.28 -31.05
CA THR A 679 0.72 15.34 -29.70
C THR A 679 1.56 16.59 -29.50
N THR A 680 1.35 17.29 -28.38
CA THR A 680 2.10 18.49 -27.99
C THR A 680 2.99 18.26 -26.76
N VAL A 681 2.81 17.13 -26.08
CA VAL A 681 3.62 16.73 -24.93
C VAL A 681 4.99 16.22 -25.42
N PRO A 682 6.13 16.74 -24.89
CA PRO A 682 7.45 16.23 -25.23
C PRO A 682 7.61 14.74 -24.84
N ALA A 683 8.14 13.93 -25.76
CA ALA A 683 8.25 12.50 -25.53
C ALA A 683 9.30 12.10 -24.47
N ASP A 684 10.18 13.00 -24.11
CA ASP A 684 11.26 12.84 -23.12
C ASP A 684 10.98 13.50 -21.78
N ASP A 685 9.78 14.08 -21.60
CA ASP A 685 9.38 14.70 -20.34
C ASP A 685 9.08 13.61 -19.30
N PRO A 686 9.83 13.57 -18.18
CA PRO A 686 9.69 12.50 -17.17
C PRO A 686 8.46 12.65 -16.26
N ASP A 687 7.79 13.80 -16.28
CA ASP A 687 6.66 14.07 -15.42
C ASP A 687 5.43 13.26 -15.83
N LEU A 688 4.52 13.05 -14.87
CA LEU A 688 3.18 12.54 -15.16
C LEU A 688 2.38 13.63 -15.90
N LEU A 689 2.08 13.39 -17.16
CA LEU A 689 1.38 14.36 -18.01
C LEU A 689 0.14 13.74 -18.67
N PHE A 690 -0.83 14.60 -18.97
CA PHE A 690 -2.06 14.22 -19.68
C PHE A 690 -2.27 15.14 -20.84
N GLN A 691 -2.76 14.59 -21.99
CA GLN A 691 -3.23 15.39 -23.10
C GLN A 691 -4.63 14.92 -23.53
N GLU A 692 -5.57 15.87 -23.65
CA GLU A 692 -6.88 15.64 -24.22
C GLU A 692 -6.86 16.09 -25.69
N TYR A 693 -7.21 15.19 -26.61
CA TYR A 693 -7.32 15.43 -28.04
C TYR A 693 -8.78 15.72 -28.35
N THR A 694 -9.06 16.94 -28.80
CA THR A 694 -10.41 17.45 -28.97
C THR A 694 -10.67 17.81 -30.45
N PHE A 695 -11.86 17.43 -30.92
CA PHE A 695 -12.38 17.73 -32.26
C PHE A 695 -13.72 18.45 -32.12
N ASP A 696 -13.78 19.69 -32.58
CA ASP A 696 -15.00 20.47 -32.61
C ASP A 696 -15.56 20.50 -34.05
N GLY A 697 -16.87 20.34 -34.20
CA GLY A 697 -17.54 20.37 -35.52
C GLY A 697 -19.06 20.24 -35.39
N ASN A 698 -19.73 20.03 -36.53
CA ASN A 698 -21.13 19.70 -36.58
C ASN A 698 -21.28 18.54 -37.59
N TRP A 699 -21.40 17.35 -37.05
CA TRP A 699 -21.48 16.14 -37.86
C TRP A 699 -22.77 15.40 -37.53
N LYS A 700 -23.47 14.95 -38.53
CA LYS A 700 -24.59 14.04 -38.41
C LYS A 700 -24.11 12.66 -38.86
N THR A 701 -24.03 11.70 -37.93
CA THR A 701 -23.36 10.40 -38.18
C THR A 701 -23.83 9.32 -37.23
N ARG A 702 -23.76 8.09 -37.67
CA ARG A 702 -23.99 6.91 -36.81
C ARG A 702 -22.68 6.31 -36.25
N TYR A 703 -21.60 6.32 -37.04
CA TYR A 703 -20.36 5.68 -36.62
C TYR A 703 -19.26 6.71 -36.43
N ILE A 704 -18.52 6.58 -35.30
CA ILE A 704 -17.36 7.38 -34.96
C ILE A 704 -16.15 6.45 -34.90
N ARG A 705 -15.08 6.78 -35.61
CA ARG A 705 -13.82 6.04 -35.54
C ARG A 705 -12.71 6.95 -35.03
N LEU A 706 -11.93 6.44 -34.06
CA LEU A 706 -10.73 7.10 -33.55
C LEU A 706 -9.51 6.25 -33.85
N LYS A 707 -8.47 6.89 -34.36
CA LYS A 707 -7.14 6.28 -34.61
C LYS A 707 -6.08 7.07 -33.89
N ALA A 708 -5.28 6.37 -33.06
CA ALA A 708 -4.17 6.95 -32.32
C ALA A 708 -2.94 6.06 -32.50
N PRO A 709 -2.08 6.35 -33.51
CA PRO A 709 -0.89 5.55 -33.77
C PRO A 709 0.14 5.73 -32.67
N ARG A 710 0.74 4.63 -32.22
CA ARG A 710 1.82 4.59 -31.26
C ARG A 710 3.10 5.16 -31.87
N ALA A 711 3.71 6.15 -31.21
CA ALA A 711 4.92 6.82 -31.70
C ALA A 711 6.22 6.30 -31.06
N ASN A 712 6.14 5.70 -29.86
CA ASN A 712 7.29 5.24 -29.08
C ASN A 712 7.14 3.77 -28.70
N PRO A 713 8.25 3.03 -28.46
CA PRO A 713 8.20 1.71 -27.86
C PRO A 713 7.61 1.79 -26.44
N GLY A 714 6.59 1.00 -26.14
CA GLY A 714 5.89 1.00 -24.85
C GLY A 714 4.38 1.07 -25.02
N PHE A 715 3.70 1.42 -23.95
CA PHE A 715 2.24 1.53 -23.92
C PHE A 715 1.74 2.91 -24.31
N ILE A 716 0.54 2.97 -24.88
CA ILE A 716 -0.35 4.14 -24.84
C ILE A 716 -1.54 3.79 -23.93
N PHE A 717 -1.97 4.71 -23.09
CA PHE A 717 -3.11 4.54 -22.18
C PHE A 717 -4.15 5.61 -22.41
N ALA A 718 -5.38 5.17 -22.69
CA ALA A 718 -6.55 6.04 -22.83
C ALA A 718 -7.58 5.76 -21.73
N ASP A 719 -8.35 6.76 -21.32
CA ASP A 719 -9.38 6.60 -20.29
C ASP A 719 -10.82 6.68 -20.83
N GLU A 720 -11.22 7.78 -21.47
CA GLU A 720 -12.61 7.98 -21.88
C GLU A 720 -12.71 8.71 -23.22
N ILE A 721 -13.66 8.28 -24.07
CA ILE A 721 -14.05 8.96 -25.31
C ILE A 721 -15.38 9.68 -25.07
N VAL A 722 -15.32 11.00 -24.99
CA VAL A 722 -16.48 11.85 -24.73
C VAL A 722 -17.07 12.35 -26.02
N VAL A 723 -18.40 12.22 -26.19
CA VAL A 723 -19.15 12.60 -27.41
C VAL A 723 -20.31 13.51 -27.05
N TRP A 724 -20.35 14.74 -27.63
CA TRP A 724 -21.40 15.73 -27.46
C TRP A 724 -22.14 16.08 -28.74
#